data_91aff6f6fc1546fbf78e9a39f8523bf8
#
_entry.id   91aff6f6fc1546fbf78e9a39f8523bf8
#
_cell.length_a   1.000
_cell.length_b   1.000
_cell.length_c   1.000
_cell.angle_alpha   90.00
_cell.angle_beta   90.00
_cell.angle_gamma   90.00
#
_symmetry.space_group_name_H-M   'P 1'
#
loop_
_entity.id
_entity.type
_entity.pdbx_description
1 polymer ?
#
loop_
_entity_poly.entity_id
_entity_poly.type
_entity_poly.pdbx_seq_one_letter_code
_entity_poly.pdbx_strand_id
1 'polypeptide(L)'
;MTAARNAQRALTRGVAALDAGRPAQALAHLRTALDLAPQNAGAVSFMGCALTRLGRPAEAAPFVLGAVRAAPDEPQWRLHLGEWLLAQNRAGEAERDVLELLRHHPQNAKAWEQLGDARAAQEKMTAARDAYQRALSLSEHDPLVTIKLARIRAATGDIAGAWALIGTVRGDTSEAFWRLKADLLIVERNWPALRTHAQAWRKAQPESPAAVRMEAAAAFELGDFKLARSATRKMLSLGTTSSTDWAAYGQICLQINDFAEAERAFAHAAKLSPDDPALLAGRARLLTFQGRLDDAEAACRAALARDPNRADTYWLLALLTRGRFQHQELDALRRLTQQSTGTPDDRAMAGLALGHGLEATGDIKGACAAYDSAHAQKREIARREGYGYNAAESEARFARIRELFAFPPAERAPVRGPQPIFIFGMPRSGTTLTDAVLAGHPLVQDCGERVVLEMRLNEILRRKELKLPPLAELEQWAKDYLADITLRPGTAYVIDKNPLNFQAAGLIAQMFPNAIMIHLRRNPLEVGLSIWRHEFSKGWTFTTSLADIGHFYGQYAKLAAHWQHVLGSRLVTLQYEAFAANFTHAAPELLARIGLDWHEACGDFSRPRPPIATLTAVQVRDKVRPAAPRAPRFGAYLEPLRTALLAANVDLDTGAWLGGESRTSEDHDHGHHMG
;
A
#
# COMPACT_ATOMS: atom_id res chain seq x y z
N MET A 1 21.28 -11.00 -64.39
CA MET A 1 19.86 -11.15 -63.97
C MET A 1 19.66 -11.95 -62.68
N THR A 2 20.43 -12.98 -62.39
CA THR A 2 20.28 -13.83 -61.19
C THR A 2 20.62 -13.10 -59.89
N ALA A 3 21.72 -12.31 -59.83
CA ALA A 3 22.15 -11.59 -58.63
C ALA A 3 21.13 -10.51 -58.20
N ALA A 4 20.60 -9.73 -59.14
CA ALA A 4 19.60 -8.71 -58.86
C ALA A 4 18.25 -9.32 -58.32
N ARG A 5 17.85 -10.47 -58.87
CA ARG A 5 16.68 -11.21 -58.34
C ARG A 5 16.92 -11.75 -56.95
N ASN A 6 18.12 -12.22 -56.64
CA ASN A 6 18.46 -12.73 -55.33
C ASN A 6 18.55 -11.59 -54.30
N ALA A 7 19.13 -10.44 -54.68
CA ALA A 7 19.13 -9.23 -53.86
C ALA A 7 17.70 -8.77 -53.51
N GLN A 8 16.80 -8.73 -54.49
CA GLN A 8 15.41 -8.35 -54.29
C GLN A 8 14.66 -9.35 -53.39
N ARG A 9 14.90 -10.66 -53.55
CA ARG A 9 14.31 -11.69 -52.64
C ARG A 9 14.81 -11.53 -51.19
N ALA A 10 16.09 -11.25 -51.02
CA ALA A 10 16.69 -11.01 -49.71
C ALA A 10 16.10 -9.74 -49.07
N LEU A 11 15.97 -8.65 -49.82
CA LEU A 11 15.29 -7.44 -49.36
C LEU A 11 13.86 -7.70 -48.92
N THR A 12 13.05 -8.36 -49.76
CA THR A 12 11.64 -8.70 -49.42
C THR A 12 11.55 -9.51 -48.13
N ARG A 13 12.45 -10.49 -47.91
CA ARG A 13 12.49 -11.27 -46.66
C ARG A 13 12.91 -10.43 -45.46
N GLY A 14 13.85 -9.49 -45.67
CA GLY A 14 14.28 -8.55 -44.64
C GLY A 14 13.12 -7.62 -44.19
N VAL A 15 12.38 -7.06 -45.14
CA VAL A 15 11.20 -6.24 -44.86
C VAL A 15 10.14 -7.04 -44.13
N ALA A 16 9.77 -8.23 -44.66
CA ALA A 16 8.78 -9.10 -44.01
C ALA A 16 9.18 -9.50 -42.56
N ALA A 17 10.49 -9.66 -42.30
CA ALA A 17 10.98 -9.91 -40.94
C ALA A 17 10.85 -8.68 -40.03
N LEU A 18 11.05 -7.45 -40.57
CA LEU A 18 10.81 -6.20 -39.82
C LEU A 18 9.33 -6.01 -39.49
N ASP A 19 8.44 -6.27 -40.46
CA ASP A 19 7.00 -6.19 -40.28
C ASP A 19 6.50 -7.21 -39.25
N ALA A 20 7.16 -8.37 -39.19
CA ALA A 20 6.90 -9.41 -38.19
C ALA A 20 7.55 -9.13 -36.80
N GLY A 21 8.16 -7.94 -36.59
CA GLY A 21 8.81 -7.58 -35.32
C GLY A 21 10.10 -8.38 -35.03
N ARG A 22 10.80 -8.89 -36.05
CA ARG A 22 12.01 -9.72 -35.94
C ARG A 22 13.26 -9.04 -36.53
N PRO A 23 13.72 -7.91 -35.94
CA PRO A 23 14.78 -7.09 -36.53
C PRO A 23 16.14 -7.82 -36.63
N ALA A 24 16.43 -8.78 -35.75
CA ALA A 24 17.64 -9.58 -35.82
C ALA A 24 17.66 -10.50 -37.08
N GLN A 25 16.52 -11.12 -37.43
CA GLN A 25 16.39 -11.90 -38.66
C GLN A 25 16.41 -10.99 -39.89
N ALA A 26 15.78 -9.82 -39.83
CA ALA A 26 15.82 -8.83 -40.88
C ALA A 26 17.25 -8.41 -41.20
N LEU A 27 18.07 -8.15 -40.18
CA LEU A 27 19.48 -7.75 -40.34
C LEU A 27 20.29 -8.74 -41.22
N ALA A 28 20.12 -10.05 -40.99
CA ALA A 28 20.80 -11.10 -41.76
C ALA A 28 20.39 -11.06 -43.25
N HIS A 29 19.09 -10.95 -43.52
CA HIS A 29 18.58 -10.88 -44.90
C HIS A 29 18.95 -9.58 -45.61
N LEU A 30 18.92 -8.44 -44.90
CA LEU A 30 19.30 -7.16 -45.45
C LEU A 30 20.80 -7.06 -45.73
N ARG A 31 21.65 -7.69 -44.90
CA ARG A 31 23.09 -7.83 -45.17
C ARG A 31 23.33 -8.60 -46.47
N THR A 32 22.66 -9.74 -46.67
CA THR A 32 22.73 -10.49 -47.94
C THR A 32 22.25 -9.65 -49.13
N ALA A 33 21.23 -8.82 -48.97
CA ALA A 33 20.76 -7.93 -50.03
C ALA A 33 21.80 -6.87 -50.41
N LEU A 34 22.50 -6.29 -49.43
CA LEU A 34 23.55 -5.30 -49.65
C LEU A 34 24.85 -5.93 -50.23
N ASP A 35 25.18 -7.17 -49.83
CA ASP A 35 26.34 -7.89 -50.40
C ASP A 35 26.15 -8.14 -51.92
N LEU A 36 24.89 -8.40 -52.33
CA LEU A 36 24.53 -8.63 -53.74
C LEU A 36 24.26 -7.35 -54.53
N ALA A 37 23.83 -6.27 -53.86
CA ALA A 37 23.52 -4.97 -54.46
C ALA A 37 23.82 -3.83 -53.46
N PRO A 38 25.08 -3.42 -53.33
CA PRO A 38 25.53 -2.46 -52.32
C PRO A 38 24.86 -1.08 -52.37
N GLN A 39 24.39 -0.69 -53.56
CA GLN A 39 23.74 0.62 -53.76
C GLN A 39 22.21 0.55 -53.75
N ASN A 40 21.62 -0.56 -53.32
CA ASN A 40 20.19 -0.67 -53.22
C ASN A 40 19.64 0.21 -52.07
N ALA A 41 19.08 1.38 -52.41
CA ALA A 41 18.59 2.37 -51.44
C ALA A 41 17.58 1.79 -50.45
N GLY A 42 16.70 0.85 -50.88
CA GLY A 42 15.78 0.14 -50.02
C GLY A 42 16.50 -0.71 -48.97
N ALA A 43 17.49 -1.52 -49.42
CA ALA A 43 18.25 -2.36 -48.48
C ALA A 43 19.05 -1.50 -47.48
N VAL A 44 19.61 -0.36 -47.94
CA VAL A 44 20.29 0.61 -47.06
C VAL A 44 19.35 1.16 -46.02
N SER A 45 18.19 1.67 -46.41
CA SER A 45 17.23 2.28 -45.50
C SER A 45 16.65 1.28 -44.48
N PHE A 46 16.27 0.11 -44.91
CA PHE A 46 15.76 -0.95 -44.03
C PHE A 46 16.86 -1.53 -43.12
N MET A 47 18.14 -1.54 -43.53
CA MET A 47 19.26 -1.87 -42.66
C MET A 47 19.37 -0.88 -41.49
N GLY A 48 19.28 0.43 -41.77
CA GLY A 48 19.23 1.47 -40.74
C GLY A 48 18.04 1.27 -39.77
N CYS A 49 16.87 1.01 -40.30
CA CYS A 49 15.66 0.70 -39.50
C CYS A 49 15.88 -0.52 -38.59
N ALA A 50 16.40 -1.63 -39.13
CA ALA A 50 16.69 -2.84 -38.37
C ALA A 50 17.66 -2.61 -37.21
N LEU A 51 18.76 -1.88 -37.47
CA LEU A 51 19.74 -1.52 -36.46
C LEU A 51 19.18 -0.58 -35.39
N THR A 52 18.33 0.36 -35.77
CA THR A 52 17.63 1.26 -34.82
C THR A 52 16.76 0.46 -33.89
N ARG A 53 15.94 -0.47 -34.41
CA ARG A 53 15.05 -1.33 -33.61
C ARG A 53 15.80 -2.34 -32.74
N LEU A 54 17.04 -2.67 -33.06
CA LEU A 54 17.95 -3.48 -32.24
C LEU A 54 18.65 -2.68 -31.12
N GLY A 55 18.36 -1.37 -30.97
CA GLY A 55 19.03 -0.52 -30.00
C GLY A 55 20.48 -0.20 -30.35
N ARG A 56 20.84 -0.23 -31.66
CA ARG A 56 22.19 0.04 -32.20
C ARG A 56 22.20 1.30 -33.09
N PRO A 57 21.72 2.46 -32.54
CA PRO A 57 21.51 3.65 -33.37
C PRO A 57 22.80 4.28 -33.91
N ALA A 58 23.94 4.09 -33.23
CA ALA A 58 25.23 4.58 -33.74
C ALA A 58 25.63 3.87 -35.04
N GLU A 59 25.37 2.57 -35.14
CA GLU A 59 25.61 1.78 -36.34
C GLU A 59 24.57 2.03 -37.43
N ALA A 60 23.34 2.41 -37.05
CA ALA A 60 22.26 2.74 -37.98
C ALA A 60 22.52 4.06 -38.72
N ALA A 61 23.24 5.02 -38.11
CA ALA A 61 23.44 6.37 -38.63
C ALA A 61 23.90 6.45 -40.11
N PRO A 62 24.96 5.76 -40.58
CA PRO A 62 25.40 5.84 -41.95
C PRO A 62 24.35 5.34 -42.95
N PHE A 63 23.57 4.34 -42.57
CA PHE A 63 22.51 3.77 -43.41
C PHE A 63 21.32 4.71 -43.52
N VAL A 64 20.78 5.19 -42.39
CA VAL A 64 19.65 6.09 -42.36
C VAL A 64 19.93 7.40 -43.09
N LEU A 65 21.03 8.06 -42.72
CA LEU A 65 21.44 9.33 -43.35
C LEU A 65 21.85 9.17 -44.82
N GLY A 66 22.42 8.03 -45.18
CA GLY A 66 22.76 7.68 -46.54
C GLY A 66 21.50 7.50 -47.43
N ALA A 67 20.47 6.81 -46.94
CA ALA A 67 19.22 6.63 -47.66
C ALA A 67 18.50 7.95 -47.93
N VAL A 68 18.39 8.82 -46.92
CA VAL A 68 17.75 10.15 -47.07
C VAL A 68 18.54 11.06 -48.01
N ARG A 69 19.89 11.02 -47.99
CA ARG A 69 20.70 11.78 -48.95
C ARG A 69 20.51 11.30 -50.40
N ALA A 70 20.34 10.00 -50.59
CA ALA A 70 20.13 9.43 -51.92
C ALA A 70 18.75 9.75 -52.53
N ALA A 71 17.72 9.83 -51.68
CA ALA A 71 16.35 10.15 -52.10
C ALA A 71 15.64 10.96 -50.99
N PRO A 72 15.82 12.30 -50.95
CA PRO A 72 15.31 13.15 -49.88
C PRO A 72 13.79 13.21 -49.79
N ASP A 73 13.09 12.99 -50.90
CA ASP A 73 11.62 13.09 -50.97
C ASP A 73 10.94 11.73 -50.81
N GLU A 74 11.71 10.66 -50.59
CA GLU A 74 11.12 9.33 -50.37
C GLU A 74 10.51 9.22 -48.95
N PRO A 75 9.18 9.11 -48.80
CA PRO A 75 8.52 9.15 -47.49
C PRO A 75 9.03 8.08 -46.53
N GLN A 76 9.29 6.88 -47.05
CA GLN A 76 9.72 5.74 -46.21
C GLN A 76 11.10 5.99 -45.57
N TRP A 77 12.05 6.64 -46.30
CA TRP A 77 13.36 6.93 -45.72
C TRP A 77 13.32 8.03 -44.67
N ARG A 78 12.44 9.02 -44.84
CA ARG A 78 12.19 10.03 -43.80
C ARG A 78 11.56 9.45 -42.58
N LEU A 79 10.61 8.50 -42.71
CA LEU A 79 10.04 7.78 -41.56
C LEU A 79 11.12 6.99 -40.78
N HIS A 80 12.08 6.34 -41.49
CA HIS A 80 13.18 5.66 -40.81
C HIS A 80 14.16 6.64 -40.15
N LEU A 81 14.38 7.84 -40.73
CA LEU A 81 15.13 8.92 -40.10
C LEU A 81 14.44 9.39 -38.80
N GLY A 82 13.14 9.63 -38.82
CA GLY A 82 12.39 10.04 -37.65
C GLY A 82 12.43 8.98 -36.54
N GLU A 83 12.29 7.68 -36.90
CA GLU A 83 12.42 6.56 -35.92
C GLU A 83 13.83 6.55 -35.29
N TRP A 84 14.89 6.76 -36.11
CA TRP A 84 16.26 6.84 -35.62
C TRP A 84 16.50 8.07 -34.73
N LEU A 85 15.97 9.25 -35.08
CA LEU A 85 16.07 10.47 -34.28
C LEU A 85 15.40 10.31 -32.92
N LEU A 86 14.22 9.67 -32.89
CA LEU A 86 13.52 9.36 -31.64
C LEU A 86 14.34 8.40 -30.76
N ALA A 87 14.94 7.39 -31.34
CA ALA A 87 15.83 6.46 -30.62
C ALA A 87 17.09 7.14 -30.04
N GLN A 88 17.45 8.32 -30.57
CA GLN A 88 18.56 9.16 -30.10
C GLN A 88 18.12 10.26 -29.12
N ASN A 89 16.86 10.24 -28.65
CA ASN A 89 16.25 11.29 -27.82
C ASN A 89 16.25 12.70 -28.51
N ARG A 90 16.27 12.74 -29.84
CA ARG A 90 16.27 13.98 -30.66
C ARG A 90 14.86 14.30 -31.17
N ALA A 91 13.88 14.27 -30.29
CA ALA A 91 12.46 14.38 -30.63
C ALA A 91 12.10 15.70 -31.35
N GLY A 92 12.74 16.81 -31.01
CA GLY A 92 12.53 18.10 -31.70
C GLY A 92 13.01 18.12 -33.16
N GLU A 93 14.01 17.33 -33.49
CA GLU A 93 14.47 17.18 -34.87
C GLU A 93 13.56 16.21 -35.64
N ALA A 94 13.11 15.14 -35.00
CA ALA A 94 12.12 14.24 -35.57
C ALA A 94 10.80 14.97 -35.88
N GLU A 95 10.33 15.88 -35.01
CA GLU A 95 9.13 16.70 -35.24
C GLU A 95 9.32 17.60 -36.48
N ARG A 96 10.47 18.25 -36.62
CA ARG A 96 10.74 19.13 -37.79
C ARG A 96 10.79 18.36 -39.10
N ASP A 97 11.45 17.21 -39.13
CA ASP A 97 11.58 16.38 -40.33
C ASP A 97 10.22 15.79 -40.75
N VAL A 98 9.44 15.29 -39.81
CA VAL A 98 8.12 14.72 -40.12
C VAL A 98 7.09 15.78 -40.52
N LEU A 99 7.21 17.01 -39.99
CA LEU A 99 6.37 18.14 -40.45
C LEU A 99 6.67 18.52 -41.88
N GLU A 100 7.96 18.49 -42.30
CA GLU A 100 8.32 18.67 -43.68
C GLU A 100 7.76 17.58 -44.60
N LEU A 101 7.86 16.32 -44.16
CA LEU A 101 7.23 15.20 -44.87
C LEU A 101 5.70 15.39 -45.03
N LEU A 102 5.01 15.85 -43.98
CA LEU A 102 3.57 16.07 -44.00
C LEU A 102 3.12 17.25 -44.90
N ARG A 103 3.98 18.22 -45.17
CA ARG A 103 3.67 19.28 -46.16
C ARG A 103 3.47 18.72 -47.57
N HIS A 104 4.29 17.70 -47.94
CA HIS A 104 4.22 17.05 -49.25
C HIS A 104 3.26 15.85 -49.25
N HIS A 105 3.08 15.18 -48.11
CA HIS A 105 2.29 13.96 -47.95
C HIS A 105 1.28 14.05 -46.79
N PRO A 106 0.28 14.97 -46.85
CA PRO A 106 -0.62 15.24 -45.72
C PRO A 106 -1.56 14.08 -45.35
N GLN A 107 -1.69 13.08 -46.24
CA GLN A 107 -2.50 11.87 -45.99
C GLN A 107 -1.67 10.67 -45.52
N ASN A 108 -0.40 10.84 -45.20
CA ASN A 108 0.45 9.76 -44.73
C ASN A 108 0.17 9.47 -43.25
N ALA A 109 -0.60 8.42 -42.96
CA ALA A 109 -0.98 8.03 -41.60
C ALA A 109 0.24 7.74 -40.71
N LYS A 110 1.29 7.10 -41.25
CA LYS A 110 2.51 6.80 -40.49
C LYS A 110 3.31 8.05 -40.12
N ALA A 111 3.30 9.08 -40.97
CA ALA A 111 3.92 10.36 -40.64
C ALA A 111 3.15 11.09 -39.52
N TRP A 112 1.81 11.04 -39.53
CA TRP A 112 1.02 11.56 -38.41
C TRP A 112 1.24 10.79 -37.11
N GLU A 113 1.36 9.46 -37.18
CA GLU A 113 1.72 8.63 -36.02
C GLU A 113 3.07 9.05 -35.46
N GLN A 114 4.08 9.19 -36.31
CA GLN A 114 5.43 9.57 -35.88
C GLN A 114 5.50 11.01 -35.35
N LEU A 115 4.67 11.93 -35.89
CA LEU A 115 4.50 13.26 -35.32
C LEU A 115 3.94 13.18 -33.90
N GLY A 116 2.99 12.30 -33.67
CA GLY A 116 2.46 12.01 -32.33
C GLY A 116 3.56 11.50 -31.40
N ASP A 117 4.37 10.54 -31.85
CA ASP A 117 5.50 10.00 -31.07
C ASP A 117 6.51 11.10 -30.72
N ALA A 118 6.89 11.96 -31.69
CA ALA A 118 7.84 13.05 -31.48
C ALA A 118 7.32 14.10 -30.48
N ARG A 119 6.03 14.41 -30.54
CA ARG A 119 5.38 15.35 -29.62
C ARG A 119 5.20 14.77 -28.23
N ALA A 120 4.83 13.51 -28.12
CA ALA A 120 4.74 12.81 -26.85
C ALA A 120 6.10 12.75 -26.13
N ALA A 121 7.18 12.47 -26.86
CA ALA A 121 8.54 12.49 -26.32
C ALA A 121 9.01 13.89 -25.86
N GLN A 122 8.35 14.96 -26.31
CA GLN A 122 8.57 16.33 -25.85
C GLN A 122 7.55 16.78 -24.80
N GLU A 123 6.74 15.86 -24.25
CA GLU A 123 5.66 16.12 -23.28
C GLU A 123 4.57 17.07 -23.80
N LYS A 124 4.49 17.30 -25.12
CA LYS A 124 3.46 18.10 -25.78
C LYS A 124 2.16 17.27 -25.95
N MET A 125 1.54 16.86 -24.82
CA MET A 125 0.48 15.83 -24.79
C MET A 125 -0.74 16.18 -25.64
N THR A 126 -1.22 17.43 -25.62
CA THR A 126 -2.37 17.87 -26.44
C THR A 126 -2.04 17.77 -27.93
N ALA A 127 -0.87 18.26 -28.35
CA ALA A 127 -0.46 18.20 -29.75
C ALA A 127 -0.18 16.75 -30.22
N ALA A 128 0.30 15.88 -29.33
CA ALA A 128 0.48 14.45 -29.60
C ALA A 128 -0.88 13.77 -29.82
N ARG A 129 -1.88 14.07 -28.95
CA ARG A 129 -3.24 13.56 -29.09
C ARG A 129 -3.83 13.89 -30.46
N ASP A 130 -3.72 15.15 -30.87
CA ASP A 130 -4.29 15.61 -32.14
C ASP A 130 -3.60 14.94 -33.35
N ALA A 131 -2.28 14.71 -33.27
CA ALA A 131 -1.54 13.99 -34.30
C ALA A 131 -1.96 12.50 -34.39
N TYR A 132 -2.07 11.79 -33.26
CA TYR A 132 -2.55 10.41 -33.24
C TYR A 132 -4.00 10.30 -33.69
N GLN A 133 -4.86 11.28 -33.36
CA GLN A 133 -6.25 11.30 -33.80
C GLN A 133 -6.34 11.44 -35.33
N ARG A 134 -5.46 12.25 -35.91
CA ARG A 134 -5.35 12.37 -37.36
C ARG A 134 -4.81 11.08 -37.98
N ALA A 135 -3.75 10.49 -37.41
CA ALA A 135 -3.24 9.19 -37.86
C ALA A 135 -4.33 8.11 -37.87
N LEU A 136 -5.10 8.02 -36.78
CA LEU A 136 -6.19 7.04 -36.64
C LEU A 136 -7.30 7.26 -37.69
N SER A 137 -7.64 8.52 -38.01
CA SER A 137 -8.63 8.83 -39.05
C SER A 137 -8.18 8.44 -40.47
N LEU A 138 -6.89 8.22 -40.68
CA LEU A 138 -6.28 7.87 -41.97
C LEU A 138 -5.91 6.38 -42.08
N SER A 139 -5.91 5.63 -40.98
CA SER A 139 -5.40 4.25 -40.90
C SER A 139 -6.46 3.16 -40.62
N GLU A 140 -7.75 3.44 -40.92
CA GLU A 140 -8.85 2.48 -40.71
C GLU A 140 -8.81 1.71 -39.38
N HIS A 141 -8.56 2.44 -38.27
CA HIS A 141 -8.52 1.90 -36.91
C HIS A 141 -7.29 1.00 -36.62
N ASP A 142 -6.10 1.40 -37.01
CA ASP A 142 -4.85 0.73 -36.64
C ASP A 142 -4.79 0.51 -35.10
N PRO A 143 -4.70 -0.74 -34.61
CA PRO A 143 -4.66 -1.04 -33.19
C PRO A 143 -3.51 -0.35 -32.43
N LEU A 144 -2.32 -0.24 -33.06
CA LEU A 144 -1.15 0.39 -32.45
C LEU A 144 -1.37 1.89 -32.24
N VAL A 145 -1.91 2.58 -33.23
CA VAL A 145 -2.25 4.01 -33.15
C VAL A 145 -3.37 4.22 -32.11
N THR A 146 -4.36 3.31 -32.07
CA THR A 146 -5.44 3.34 -31.06
C THR A 146 -4.87 3.23 -29.64
N ILE A 147 -3.93 2.31 -29.41
CA ILE A 147 -3.27 2.12 -28.10
C ILE A 147 -2.46 3.38 -27.71
N LYS A 148 -1.72 3.97 -28.67
CA LYS A 148 -0.94 5.21 -28.44
C LYS A 148 -1.86 6.38 -28.07
N LEU A 149 -2.96 6.56 -28.81
CA LEU A 149 -3.96 7.60 -28.52
C LEU A 149 -4.62 7.39 -27.15
N ALA A 150 -5.00 6.15 -26.84
CA ALA A 150 -5.60 5.81 -25.54
C ALA A 150 -4.64 6.10 -24.38
N ARG A 151 -3.35 5.83 -24.56
CA ARG A 151 -2.30 6.16 -23.56
C ARG A 151 -2.19 7.67 -23.33
N ILE A 152 -2.22 8.47 -24.38
CA ILE A 152 -2.18 9.94 -24.26
C ILE A 152 -3.44 10.47 -23.58
N ARG A 153 -4.64 9.93 -23.90
CA ARG A 153 -5.87 10.30 -23.21
C ARG A 153 -5.80 9.98 -21.72
N ALA A 154 -5.35 8.79 -21.36
CA ALA A 154 -5.14 8.42 -19.97
C ALA A 154 -4.17 9.37 -19.25
N ALA A 155 -3.04 9.70 -19.87
CA ALA A 155 -2.04 10.62 -19.34
C ALA A 155 -2.58 12.06 -19.15
N THR A 156 -3.58 12.46 -19.95
CA THR A 156 -4.26 13.77 -19.84
C THR A 156 -5.53 13.74 -18.97
N GLY A 157 -5.81 12.62 -18.29
CA GLY A 157 -6.94 12.47 -17.37
C GLY A 157 -8.27 12.03 -18.03
N ASP A 158 -8.31 11.85 -19.34
CA ASP A 158 -9.48 11.33 -20.05
C ASP A 158 -9.51 9.78 -20.01
N ILE A 159 -9.73 9.24 -18.81
CA ILE A 159 -9.76 7.78 -18.61
C ILE A 159 -10.93 7.12 -19.35
N ALA A 160 -12.11 7.75 -19.35
CA ALA A 160 -13.29 7.24 -20.06
C ALA A 160 -13.04 7.16 -21.57
N GLY A 161 -12.43 8.18 -22.16
CA GLY A 161 -12.05 8.18 -23.57
C GLY A 161 -10.96 7.14 -23.90
N ALA A 162 -10.04 6.87 -22.97
CA ALA A 162 -9.06 5.80 -23.13
C ALA A 162 -9.73 4.42 -23.14
N TRP A 163 -10.66 4.15 -22.22
CA TRP A 163 -11.45 2.90 -22.21
C TRP A 163 -12.28 2.72 -23.46
N ALA A 164 -12.93 3.78 -23.95
CA ALA A 164 -13.71 3.72 -25.18
C ALA A 164 -12.85 3.28 -26.39
N LEU A 165 -11.64 3.81 -26.51
CA LEU A 165 -10.68 3.42 -27.55
C LEU A 165 -10.22 1.96 -27.39
N ILE A 166 -9.84 1.55 -26.18
CA ILE A 166 -9.42 0.15 -25.91
C ILE A 166 -10.54 -0.84 -26.22
N GLY A 167 -11.80 -0.46 -25.98
CA GLY A 167 -12.97 -1.27 -26.30
C GLY A 167 -13.16 -1.55 -27.79
N THR A 168 -12.55 -0.74 -28.68
CA THR A 168 -12.58 -0.96 -30.14
C THR A 168 -11.53 -1.96 -30.63
N VAL A 169 -10.47 -2.17 -29.85
CA VAL A 169 -9.37 -3.08 -30.21
C VAL A 169 -9.79 -4.52 -29.92
N ARG A 170 -9.94 -5.33 -30.97
CA ARG A 170 -10.33 -6.74 -30.86
C ARG A 170 -9.19 -7.66 -31.30
N GLY A 171 -9.01 -8.75 -30.54
CA GLY A 171 -8.04 -9.80 -30.88
C GLY A 171 -6.57 -9.42 -30.75
N ASP A 172 -6.26 -8.22 -30.26
CA ASP A 172 -4.88 -7.82 -29.98
C ASP A 172 -4.37 -8.51 -28.70
N THR A 173 -3.29 -9.24 -28.85
CA THR A 173 -2.58 -9.91 -27.75
C THR A 173 -1.19 -9.30 -27.54
N SER A 174 -0.94 -8.11 -28.07
CA SER A 174 0.34 -7.42 -27.89
C SER A 174 0.58 -7.06 -26.41
N GLU A 175 1.84 -7.04 -26.00
CA GLU A 175 2.20 -6.61 -24.65
C GLU A 175 1.77 -5.17 -24.37
N ALA A 176 1.80 -4.30 -25.39
CA ALA A 176 1.37 -2.92 -25.29
C ALA A 176 -0.11 -2.79 -24.91
N PHE A 177 -0.97 -3.61 -25.52
CA PHE A 177 -2.40 -3.66 -25.21
C PHE A 177 -2.66 -4.13 -23.77
N TRP A 178 -2.04 -5.25 -23.38
CA TRP A 178 -2.18 -5.79 -22.03
C TRP A 178 -1.72 -4.80 -20.96
N ARG A 179 -0.57 -4.15 -21.21
CA ARG A 179 0.01 -3.18 -20.29
C ARG A 179 -0.88 -1.94 -20.14
N LEU A 180 -1.35 -1.35 -21.24
CA LEU A 180 -2.22 -0.17 -21.18
C LEU A 180 -3.50 -0.46 -20.39
N LYS A 181 -4.12 -1.61 -20.61
CA LYS A 181 -5.33 -2.01 -19.85
C LYS A 181 -5.02 -2.18 -18.36
N ALA A 182 -3.88 -2.75 -18.02
CA ALA A 182 -3.42 -2.84 -16.63
C ALA A 182 -3.20 -1.45 -16.02
N ASP A 183 -2.54 -0.53 -16.75
CA ASP A 183 -2.29 0.84 -16.30
C ASP A 183 -3.60 1.60 -16.03
N LEU A 184 -4.60 1.44 -16.89
CA LEU A 184 -5.94 2.04 -16.66
C LEU A 184 -6.60 1.49 -15.40
N LEU A 185 -6.54 0.18 -15.17
CA LEU A 185 -7.09 -0.46 -13.96
C LEU A 185 -6.35 -0.01 -12.70
N ILE A 186 -5.05 0.24 -12.79
CA ILE A 186 -4.26 0.81 -11.69
C ILE A 186 -4.70 2.24 -11.39
N VAL A 187 -4.88 3.08 -12.41
CA VAL A 187 -5.37 4.47 -12.23
C VAL A 187 -6.74 4.50 -11.58
N GLU A 188 -7.62 3.59 -11.96
CA GLU A 188 -8.95 3.42 -11.35
C GLU A 188 -8.91 2.70 -10.00
N ARG A 189 -7.75 2.19 -9.56
CA ARG A 189 -7.58 1.37 -8.36
C ARG A 189 -8.50 0.13 -8.34
N ASN A 190 -8.85 -0.39 -9.51
CA ASN A 190 -9.70 -1.56 -9.63
C ASN A 190 -8.87 -2.85 -9.52
N TRP A 191 -8.39 -3.11 -8.31
CA TRP A 191 -7.49 -4.22 -8.01
C TRP A 191 -8.08 -5.62 -8.30
N PRO A 192 -9.39 -5.88 -8.04
CA PRO A 192 -10.01 -7.16 -8.43
C PRO A 192 -9.99 -7.38 -9.95
N ALA A 193 -10.33 -6.34 -10.73
CA ALA A 193 -10.28 -6.42 -12.18
C ALA A 193 -8.84 -6.55 -12.70
N LEU A 194 -7.87 -5.84 -12.07
CA LEU A 194 -6.45 -5.97 -12.41
C LEU A 194 -5.94 -7.39 -12.17
N ARG A 195 -6.31 -8.04 -11.06
CA ARG A 195 -5.96 -9.44 -10.80
C ARG A 195 -6.49 -10.36 -11.89
N THR A 196 -7.77 -10.24 -12.21
CA THR A 196 -8.40 -11.05 -13.28
C THR A 196 -7.72 -10.81 -14.64
N HIS A 197 -7.42 -9.55 -14.96
CA HIS A 197 -6.71 -9.17 -16.17
C HIS A 197 -5.29 -9.73 -16.23
N ALA A 198 -4.51 -9.62 -15.15
CA ALA A 198 -3.15 -10.15 -15.06
C ALA A 198 -3.11 -11.68 -15.19
N GLN A 199 -4.08 -12.38 -14.62
CA GLN A 199 -4.23 -13.83 -14.78
C GLN A 199 -4.53 -14.23 -16.24
N ALA A 200 -5.40 -13.49 -16.91
CA ALA A 200 -5.69 -13.70 -18.33
C ALA A 200 -4.45 -13.41 -19.20
N TRP A 201 -3.72 -12.32 -18.90
CA TRP A 201 -2.46 -11.99 -19.57
C TRP A 201 -1.42 -13.10 -19.38
N ARG A 202 -1.22 -13.55 -18.14
CA ARG A 202 -0.30 -14.66 -17.84
C ARG A 202 -0.67 -15.96 -18.54
N LYS A 203 -1.95 -16.24 -18.70
CA LYS A 203 -2.43 -17.40 -19.48
C LYS A 203 -2.07 -17.27 -20.97
N ALA A 204 -2.20 -16.07 -21.53
CA ALA A 204 -1.85 -15.78 -22.92
C ALA A 204 -0.32 -15.73 -23.15
N GLN A 205 0.42 -15.21 -22.18
CA GLN A 205 1.88 -15.02 -22.24
C GLN A 205 2.53 -15.51 -20.92
N PRO A 206 2.75 -16.83 -20.73
CA PRO A 206 3.19 -17.42 -19.45
C PRO A 206 4.56 -16.94 -18.95
N GLU A 207 5.43 -16.52 -19.87
CA GLU A 207 6.79 -16.06 -19.59
C GLU A 207 6.91 -14.53 -19.55
N SER A 208 5.79 -13.79 -19.59
CA SER A 208 5.80 -12.34 -19.50
C SER A 208 6.07 -11.89 -18.03
N PRO A 209 7.22 -11.26 -17.74
CA PRO A 209 7.49 -10.73 -16.40
C PRO A 209 6.51 -9.61 -16.03
N ALA A 210 6.01 -8.86 -17.03
CA ALA A 210 5.05 -7.78 -16.81
C ALA A 210 3.71 -8.33 -16.31
N ALA A 211 3.21 -9.43 -16.89
CA ALA A 211 1.97 -10.07 -16.45
C ALA A 211 2.06 -10.55 -14.99
N VAL A 212 3.18 -11.18 -14.64
CA VAL A 212 3.43 -11.67 -13.26
C VAL A 212 3.57 -10.50 -12.28
N ARG A 213 4.21 -9.40 -12.71
CA ARG A 213 4.33 -8.17 -11.90
C ARG A 213 2.97 -7.56 -11.60
N MET A 214 2.06 -7.50 -12.58
CA MET A 214 0.70 -6.98 -12.38
C MET A 214 -0.13 -7.88 -11.45
N GLU A 215 0.03 -9.21 -11.55
CA GLU A 215 -0.62 -10.14 -10.62
C GLU A 215 -0.12 -9.94 -9.19
N ALA A 216 1.19 -9.78 -9.00
CA ALA A 216 1.79 -9.50 -7.69
C ALA A 216 1.31 -8.17 -7.11
N ALA A 217 1.26 -7.11 -7.93
CA ALA A 217 0.78 -5.80 -7.51
C ALA A 217 -0.70 -5.85 -7.08
N ALA A 218 -1.56 -6.47 -7.89
CA ALA A 218 -2.98 -6.63 -7.56
C ALA A 218 -3.18 -7.46 -6.29
N ALA A 219 -2.43 -8.54 -6.12
CA ALA A 219 -2.50 -9.38 -4.93
C ALA A 219 -2.05 -8.60 -3.67
N PHE A 220 -0.99 -7.80 -3.78
CA PHE A 220 -0.50 -6.95 -2.68
C PHE A 220 -1.57 -5.96 -2.22
N GLU A 221 -2.17 -5.23 -3.14
CA GLU A 221 -3.20 -4.24 -2.85
C GLU A 221 -4.50 -4.85 -2.30
N LEU A 222 -4.78 -6.11 -2.66
CA LEU A 222 -5.90 -6.88 -2.13
C LEU A 222 -5.60 -7.54 -0.78
N GLY A 223 -4.37 -7.40 -0.25
CA GLY A 223 -3.94 -8.03 1.00
C GLY A 223 -3.64 -9.53 0.87
N ASP A 224 -3.62 -10.09 -0.33
CA ASP A 224 -3.23 -11.49 -0.57
C ASP A 224 -1.70 -11.60 -0.68
N PHE A 225 -1.03 -11.38 0.46
CA PHE A 225 0.42 -11.34 0.51
C PHE A 225 1.08 -12.69 0.20
N LYS A 226 0.37 -13.82 0.40
CA LYS A 226 0.88 -15.15 0.00
C LYS A 226 0.98 -15.26 -1.52
N LEU A 227 -0.06 -14.84 -2.23
CA LEU A 227 -0.05 -14.79 -3.69
C LEU A 227 0.96 -13.76 -4.21
N ALA A 228 0.98 -12.54 -3.63
CA ALA A 228 1.95 -11.50 -3.99
C ALA A 228 3.39 -12.01 -3.88
N ARG A 229 3.73 -12.68 -2.77
CA ARG A 229 5.04 -13.29 -2.56
C ARG A 229 5.39 -14.34 -3.63
N SER A 230 4.46 -15.28 -3.88
CA SER A 230 4.70 -16.37 -4.84
C SER A 230 4.84 -15.84 -6.27
N ALA A 231 4.02 -14.88 -6.67
CA ALA A 231 4.07 -14.23 -7.98
C ALA A 231 5.39 -13.46 -8.14
N THR A 232 5.77 -12.63 -7.17
CA THR A 232 7.03 -11.87 -7.25
C THR A 232 8.24 -12.80 -7.29
N ARG A 233 8.26 -13.88 -6.50
CA ARG A 233 9.33 -14.88 -6.56
C ARG A 233 9.45 -15.54 -7.94
N LYS A 234 8.32 -15.84 -8.59
CA LYS A 234 8.31 -16.33 -9.98
C LYS A 234 8.88 -15.28 -10.93
N MET A 235 8.45 -14.02 -10.83
CA MET A 235 8.97 -12.91 -11.65
C MET A 235 10.50 -12.81 -11.53
N LEU A 236 11.03 -12.84 -10.30
CA LEU A 236 12.47 -12.80 -10.05
C LEU A 236 13.22 -13.96 -10.71
N SER A 237 12.59 -15.15 -10.83
CA SER A 237 13.18 -16.32 -11.50
C SER A 237 13.22 -16.23 -13.03
N LEU A 238 12.46 -15.31 -13.64
CA LEU A 238 12.45 -15.08 -15.08
C LEU A 238 13.64 -14.22 -15.59
N GLY A 239 14.51 -13.78 -14.68
CA GLY A 239 15.82 -13.19 -15.03
C GLY A 239 15.82 -11.71 -15.42
N THR A 240 14.68 -11.06 -15.50
CA THR A 240 14.56 -9.61 -15.80
C THR A 240 14.28 -8.85 -14.51
N THR A 241 15.27 -8.71 -13.64
CA THR A 241 15.08 -8.15 -12.31
C THR A 241 15.87 -6.85 -12.12
N SER A 242 15.16 -5.81 -11.67
CA SER A 242 15.75 -4.53 -11.26
C SER A 242 15.93 -4.49 -9.73
N SER A 243 16.68 -3.50 -9.24
CA SER A 243 16.74 -3.18 -7.81
C SER A 243 15.34 -2.98 -7.22
N THR A 244 14.48 -2.26 -7.94
CA THR A 244 13.09 -1.99 -7.54
C THR A 244 12.26 -3.27 -7.39
N ASP A 245 12.44 -4.27 -8.26
CA ASP A 245 11.74 -5.56 -8.16
C ASP A 245 12.15 -6.33 -6.89
N TRP A 246 13.43 -6.36 -6.58
CA TRP A 246 13.93 -6.95 -5.33
C TRP A 246 13.49 -6.17 -4.10
N ALA A 247 13.46 -4.84 -4.16
CA ALA A 247 12.96 -3.99 -3.08
C ALA A 247 11.46 -4.25 -2.84
N ALA A 248 10.65 -4.36 -3.89
CA ALA A 248 9.23 -4.71 -3.79
C ALA A 248 9.03 -6.10 -3.16
N TYR A 249 9.84 -7.09 -3.53
CA TYR A 249 9.82 -8.42 -2.90
C TYR A 249 10.15 -8.33 -1.40
N GLY A 250 11.14 -7.54 -1.03
CA GLY A 250 11.49 -7.29 0.37
C GLY A 250 10.33 -6.65 1.15
N GLN A 251 9.60 -5.69 0.55
CA GLN A 251 8.41 -5.08 1.15
C GLN A 251 7.29 -6.11 1.38
N ILE A 252 7.03 -7.00 0.41
CA ILE A 252 6.05 -8.09 0.56
C ILE A 252 6.45 -9.01 1.73
N CYS A 253 7.73 -9.35 1.83
CA CYS A 253 8.24 -10.18 2.92
C CYS A 253 8.06 -9.49 4.29
N LEU A 254 8.23 -8.16 4.37
CA LEU A 254 7.94 -7.40 5.59
C LEU A 254 6.46 -7.49 6.01
N GLN A 255 5.53 -7.47 5.05
CA GLN A 255 4.09 -7.56 5.34
C GLN A 255 3.68 -8.92 5.94
N ILE A 256 4.43 -9.98 5.63
CA ILE A 256 4.19 -11.34 6.18
C ILE A 256 5.15 -11.69 7.32
N ASN A 257 5.86 -10.69 7.84
CA ASN A 257 6.85 -10.84 8.94
C ASN A 257 8.02 -11.79 8.63
N ASP A 258 8.33 -12.03 7.34
CA ASP A 258 9.51 -12.79 6.93
C ASP A 258 10.73 -11.85 6.81
N PHE A 259 11.22 -11.40 7.95
CA PHE A 259 12.29 -10.39 8.06
C PHE A 259 13.62 -10.91 7.48
N ALA A 260 13.89 -12.20 7.61
CA ALA A 260 15.12 -12.79 7.07
C ALA A 260 15.13 -12.80 5.54
N GLU A 261 14.00 -13.11 4.91
CA GLU A 261 13.87 -13.05 3.46
C GLU A 261 13.84 -11.61 2.96
N ALA A 262 13.19 -10.69 3.70
CA ALA A 262 13.23 -9.26 3.39
C ALA A 262 14.66 -8.72 3.38
N GLU A 263 15.48 -9.08 4.36
CA GLU A 263 16.91 -8.69 4.42
C GLU A 263 17.71 -9.22 3.22
N ARG A 264 17.52 -10.50 2.85
CA ARG A 264 18.12 -11.08 1.65
C ARG A 264 17.71 -10.35 0.38
N ALA A 265 16.43 -10.03 0.24
CA ALA A 265 15.90 -9.31 -0.91
C ALA A 265 16.50 -7.90 -1.03
N PHE A 266 16.56 -7.15 0.07
CA PHE A 266 17.20 -5.84 0.08
C PHE A 266 18.72 -5.89 -0.15
N ALA A 267 19.38 -6.96 0.30
CA ALA A 267 20.80 -7.18 -0.02
C ALA A 267 21.03 -7.43 -1.53
N HIS A 268 20.11 -8.15 -2.20
CA HIS A 268 20.14 -8.30 -3.66
C HIS A 268 19.88 -6.98 -4.38
N ALA A 269 18.87 -6.21 -3.97
CA ALA A 269 18.58 -4.89 -4.51
C ALA A 269 19.80 -3.95 -4.42
N ALA A 270 20.50 -3.97 -3.29
CA ALA A 270 21.68 -3.14 -3.04
C ALA A 270 22.87 -3.48 -3.98
N LYS A 271 23.01 -4.73 -4.40
CA LYS A 271 24.06 -5.12 -5.38
C LYS A 271 23.78 -4.56 -6.77
N LEU A 272 22.50 -4.36 -7.12
CA LEU A 272 22.08 -3.86 -8.42
C LEU A 272 22.10 -2.33 -8.47
N SER A 273 21.59 -1.67 -7.43
CA SER A 273 21.58 -0.22 -7.28
C SER A 273 21.53 0.14 -5.80
N PRO A 274 22.66 0.47 -5.17
CA PRO A 274 22.70 0.77 -3.72
C PRO A 274 21.94 2.05 -3.36
N ASP A 275 21.77 2.96 -4.31
CA ASP A 275 21.14 4.27 -4.14
C ASP A 275 19.68 4.31 -4.60
N ASP A 276 19.06 3.16 -4.89
CA ASP A 276 17.63 3.07 -5.25
C ASP A 276 16.77 3.57 -4.07
N PRO A 277 15.95 4.62 -4.24
CA PRO A 277 15.14 5.17 -3.14
C PRO A 277 14.12 4.17 -2.59
N ALA A 278 13.60 3.25 -3.40
CA ALA A 278 12.68 2.21 -2.94
C ALA A 278 13.39 1.19 -2.04
N LEU A 279 14.61 0.81 -2.39
CA LEU A 279 15.49 -0.01 -1.54
C LEU A 279 15.76 0.66 -0.21
N LEU A 280 16.20 1.93 -0.23
CA LEU A 280 16.56 2.68 0.97
C LEU A 280 15.36 2.82 1.92
N ALA A 281 14.18 3.12 1.39
CA ALA A 281 12.93 3.19 2.16
C ALA A 281 12.54 1.83 2.76
N GLY A 282 12.69 0.74 2.00
CA GLY A 282 12.44 -0.62 2.47
C GLY A 282 13.38 -1.03 3.60
N ARG A 283 14.66 -0.72 3.46
CA ARG A 283 15.66 -0.95 4.51
C ARG A 283 15.38 -0.13 5.76
N ALA A 284 14.96 1.13 5.63
CA ALA A 284 14.56 1.96 6.76
C ALA A 284 13.44 1.28 7.57
N ARG A 285 12.44 0.74 6.90
CA ARG A 285 11.34 0.01 7.56
C ARG A 285 11.82 -1.27 8.25
N LEU A 286 12.66 -2.07 7.59
CA LEU A 286 13.26 -3.27 8.19
C LEU A 286 14.07 -2.92 9.45
N LEU A 287 14.94 -1.91 9.35
CA LEU A 287 15.75 -1.43 10.49
C LEU A 287 14.88 -0.94 11.66
N THR A 288 13.74 -0.29 11.35
CA THR A 288 12.77 0.11 12.36
C THR A 288 12.21 -1.10 13.11
N PHE A 289 11.80 -2.16 12.39
CA PHE A 289 11.30 -3.39 13.01
C PHE A 289 12.40 -4.11 13.83
N GLN A 290 13.65 -4.07 13.38
CA GLN A 290 14.80 -4.58 14.12
C GLN A 290 15.21 -3.71 15.30
N GLY A 291 14.67 -2.47 15.42
CA GLY A 291 14.98 -1.50 16.47
C GLY A 291 16.28 -0.73 16.31
N ARG A 292 16.85 -0.77 15.14
CA ARG A 292 18.03 0.03 14.77
C ARG A 292 17.57 1.42 14.31
N LEU A 293 17.07 2.22 15.27
CA LEU A 293 16.32 3.44 14.96
C LEU A 293 17.19 4.53 14.31
N ASP A 294 18.43 4.69 14.74
CA ASP A 294 19.37 5.67 14.17
C ASP A 294 19.74 5.30 12.72
N ASP A 295 19.99 4.01 12.46
CA ASP A 295 20.24 3.52 11.11
C ASP A 295 18.99 3.67 10.21
N ALA A 296 17.79 3.46 10.77
CA ALA A 296 16.54 3.64 10.07
C ALA A 296 16.32 5.11 9.68
N GLU A 297 16.60 6.05 10.60
CA GLU A 297 16.54 7.49 10.35
C GLU A 297 17.52 7.90 9.23
N ALA A 298 18.76 7.43 9.29
CA ALA A 298 19.77 7.69 8.27
C ALA A 298 19.32 7.16 6.89
N ALA A 299 18.74 5.95 6.84
CA ALA A 299 18.23 5.35 5.60
C ALA A 299 17.02 6.12 5.05
N CYS A 300 16.10 6.63 5.90
CA CYS A 300 15.02 7.52 5.47
C CYS A 300 15.56 8.78 4.78
N ARG A 301 16.52 9.47 5.42
CA ARG A 301 17.11 10.69 4.85
C ARG A 301 17.88 10.41 3.57
N ALA A 302 18.59 9.29 3.47
CA ALA A 302 19.22 8.87 2.22
C ALA A 302 18.21 8.63 1.10
N ALA A 303 17.07 7.99 1.39
CA ALA A 303 15.99 7.79 0.42
C ALA A 303 15.40 9.13 -0.05
N LEU A 304 15.11 10.05 0.88
CA LEU A 304 14.53 11.37 0.59
C LEU A 304 15.49 12.30 -0.16
N ALA A 305 16.79 12.15 0.03
CA ALA A 305 17.80 12.88 -0.74
C ALA A 305 17.82 12.44 -2.22
N ARG A 306 17.43 11.19 -2.53
CA ARG A 306 17.33 10.67 -3.91
C ARG A 306 15.95 10.92 -4.52
N ASP A 307 14.88 10.79 -3.72
CA ASP A 307 13.51 11.06 -4.13
C ASP A 307 12.76 11.81 -3.02
N PRO A 308 12.70 13.15 -3.11
CA PRO A 308 12.03 13.99 -2.12
C PRO A 308 10.50 13.94 -2.16
N ASN A 309 9.91 13.14 -3.05
CA ASN A 309 8.45 13.02 -3.18
C ASN A 309 7.88 11.79 -2.46
N ARG A 310 8.67 11.05 -1.69
CA ARG A 310 8.23 9.83 -1.00
C ARG A 310 7.50 10.12 0.31
N ALA A 311 6.19 10.22 0.24
CA ALA A 311 5.32 10.46 1.40
C ALA A 311 5.43 9.36 2.47
N ASP A 312 5.53 8.08 2.05
CA ASP A 312 5.71 6.92 2.92
C ASP A 312 6.98 7.01 3.78
N THR A 313 8.05 7.53 3.21
CA THR A 313 9.34 7.70 3.87
C THR A 313 9.31 8.88 4.84
N TYR A 314 8.66 10.00 4.49
CA TYR A 314 8.41 11.10 5.43
C TYR A 314 7.57 10.67 6.63
N TRP A 315 6.54 9.85 6.39
CA TRP A 315 5.73 9.29 7.46
C TRP A 315 6.56 8.46 8.44
N LEU A 316 7.41 7.56 7.92
CA LEU A 316 8.31 6.77 8.76
C LEU A 316 9.29 7.67 9.53
N LEU A 317 9.87 8.66 8.86
CA LEU A 317 10.77 9.64 9.49
C LEU A 317 10.07 10.44 10.60
N ALA A 318 8.79 10.84 10.40
CA ALA A 318 7.98 11.50 11.43
C ALA A 318 7.85 10.66 12.70
N LEU A 319 7.65 9.34 12.53
CA LEU A 319 7.56 8.42 13.67
C LEU A 319 8.92 8.27 14.39
N LEU A 320 10.01 8.07 13.64
CA LEU A 320 11.37 7.88 14.17
C LEU A 320 11.85 9.12 14.93
N THR A 321 11.68 10.30 14.36
CA THR A 321 12.16 11.57 14.92
C THR A 321 11.16 12.26 15.84
N ARG A 322 9.93 11.69 16.00
CA ARG A 322 8.81 12.33 16.70
C ARG A 322 8.46 13.70 16.12
N GLY A 323 8.51 13.82 14.79
CA GLY A 323 8.24 15.04 14.05
C GLY A 323 9.38 16.05 14.02
N ARG A 324 10.55 15.75 14.55
CA ARG A 324 11.71 16.66 14.51
C ARG A 324 12.36 16.62 13.12
N PHE A 325 11.74 17.33 12.21
CA PHE A 325 12.20 17.50 10.83
C PHE A 325 13.23 18.65 10.72
N GLN A 326 14.09 18.55 9.71
CA GLN A 326 14.89 19.66 9.24
C GLN A 326 14.01 20.67 8.48
N HIS A 327 14.43 21.92 8.38
CA HIS A 327 13.64 22.97 7.69
C HIS A 327 13.29 22.59 6.25
N GLN A 328 14.26 22.07 5.50
CA GLN A 328 14.07 21.62 4.13
C GLN A 328 13.07 20.46 4.00
N GLU A 329 13.02 19.56 4.99
CA GLU A 329 12.08 18.44 5.07
C GLU A 329 10.64 18.94 5.28
N LEU A 330 10.45 19.93 6.15
CA LEU A 330 9.14 20.57 6.36
C LEU A 330 8.66 21.32 5.10
N ASP A 331 9.55 22.01 4.41
CA ASP A 331 9.19 22.70 3.16
C ASP A 331 8.84 21.72 2.04
N ALA A 332 9.53 20.58 1.97
CA ALA A 332 9.18 19.51 1.04
C ALA A 332 7.79 18.93 1.37
N LEU A 333 7.48 18.69 2.63
CA LEU A 333 6.16 18.24 3.08
C LEU A 333 5.05 19.24 2.73
N ARG A 334 5.27 20.55 2.94
CA ARG A 334 4.32 21.59 2.52
C ARG A 334 4.06 21.57 1.02
N ARG A 335 5.10 21.41 0.21
CA ARG A 335 4.95 21.27 -1.26
C ARG A 335 4.14 20.03 -1.62
N LEU A 336 4.47 18.86 -1.03
CA LEU A 336 3.78 17.60 -1.31
C LEU A 336 2.27 17.66 -1.00
N THR A 337 1.87 18.36 0.06
CA THR A 337 0.46 18.51 0.41
C THR A 337 -0.33 19.42 -0.53
N GLN A 338 0.35 20.30 -1.30
CA GLN A 338 -0.25 21.26 -2.20
C GLN A 338 -0.20 20.87 -3.68
N GLN A 339 0.65 19.90 -4.05
CA GLN A 339 0.84 19.48 -5.43
C GLN A 339 -0.40 18.77 -5.99
N SER A 340 -0.72 19.05 -7.25
CA SER A 340 -1.71 18.28 -8.02
C SER A 340 -1.16 16.95 -8.54
N THR A 341 0.16 16.79 -8.56
CA THR A 341 0.87 15.55 -8.92
C THR A 341 0.98 14.62 -7.71
N GLY A 342 1.01 13.33 -7.92
CA GLY A 342 0.98 12.31 -6.88
C GLY A 342 -0.44 11.83 -6.54
N THR A 343 -0.54 10.73 -5.81
CA THR A 343 -1.83 10.16 -5.44
C THR A 343 -2.46 10.93 -4.27
N PRO A 344 -3.80 10.92 -4.12
CA PRO A 344 -4.45 11.48 -2.95
C PRO A 344 -3.98 10.84 -1.63
N ASP A 345 -3.61 9.54 -1.64
CA ASP A 345 -3.06 8.86 -0.47
C ASP A 345 -1.68 9.41 -0.08
N ASP A 346 -0.80 9.68 -1.08
CA ASP A 346 0.52 10.29 -0.81
C ASP A 346 0.35 11.67 -0.17
N ARG A 347 -0.60 12.49 -0.68
CA ARG A 347 -0.86 13.81 -0.09
C ARG A 347 -1.43 13.71 1.32
N ALA A 348 -2.31 12.74 1.58
CA ALA A 348 -2.85 12.50 2.92
C ALA A 348 -1.73 12.06 3.88
N MET A 349 -0.88 11.14 3.46
CA MET A 349 0.26 10.67 4.26
C MET A 349 1.27 11.78 4.54
N ALA A 350 1.62 12.60 3.52
CA ALA A 350 2.46 13.78 3.69
C ALA A 350 1.82 14.80 4.65
N GLY A 351 0.49 14.98 4.60
CA GLY A 351 -0.25 15.84 5.51
C GLY A 351 -0.18 15.37 6.97
N LEU A 352 -0.30 14.07 7.22
CA LEU A 352 -0.10 13.51 8.55
C LEU A 352 1.35 13.72 9.05
N ALA A 353 2.36 13.48 8.20
CA ALA A 353 3.76 13.74 8.54
C ALA A 353 4.01 15.24 8.82
N LEU A 354 3.44 16.13 8.01
CA LEU A 354 3.51 17.59 8.22
C LEU A 354 2.89 17.99 9.57
N GLY A 355 1.73 17.41 9.92
CA GLY A 355 1.08 17.63 11.20
C GLY A 355 1.98 17.28 12.37
N HIS A 356 2.69 16.14 12.31
CA HIS A 356 3.71 15.78 13.32
C HIS A 356 4.85 16.79 13.40
N GLY A 357 5.32 17.30 12.26
CA GLY A 357 6.37 18.30 12.22
C GLY A 357 5.96 19.63 12.84
N LEU A 358 4.77 20.11 12.51
CA LEU A 358 4.23 21.37 13.07
C LEU A 358 3.94 21.24 14.57
N GLU A 359 3.43 20.08 15.03
CA GLU A 359 3.28 19.81 16.46
C GLU A 359 4.62 19.86 17.20
N ALA A 360 5.68 19.29 16.63
CA ALA A 360 7.00 19.28 17.23
C ALA A 360 7.63 20.69 17.36
N THR A 361 7.27 21.61 16.45
CA THR A 361 7.66 23.02 16.52
C THR A 361 6.74 23.88 17.42
N GLY A 362 5.66 23.30 17.96
CA GLY A 362 4.68 23.98 18.81
C GLY A 362 3.54 24.65 18.06
N ASP A 363 3.50 24.58 16.73
CA ASP A 363 2.40 25.09 15.93
C ASP A 363 1.22 24.11 15.92
N ILE A 364 0.46 24.10 17.03
CA ILE A 364 -0.70 23.19 17.19
C ILE A 364 -1.81 23.52 16.21
N LYS A 365 -2.03 24.81 15.90
CA LYS A 365 -3.04 25.25 14.92
C LYS A 365 -2.72 24.71 13.53
N GLY A 366 -1.49 24.92 13.08
CA GLY A 366 -1.02 24.38 11.80
C GLY A 366 -1.05 22.85 11.76
N ALA A 367 -0.68 22.19 12.85
CA ALA A 367 -0.74 20.72 12.97
C ALA A 367 -2.17 20.21 12.78
N CYS A 368 -3.16 20.79 13.47
CA CYS A 368 -4.58 20.44 13.33
C CYS A 368 -5.06 20.63 11.89
N ALA A 369 -4.74 21.76 11.27
CA ALA A 369 -5.11 22.04 9.87
C ALA A 369 -4.51 20.99 8.90
N ALA A 370 -3.26 20.56 9.13
CA ALA A 370 -2.62 19.53 8.33
C ALA A 370 -3.30 18.16 8.50
N TYR A 371 -3.62 17.76 9.75
CA TYR A 371 -4.35 16.52 10.03
C TYR A 371 -5.76 16.54 9.41
N ASP A 372 -6.52 17.62 9.58
CA ASP A 372 -7.86 17.76 9.01
C ASP A 372 -7.85 17.65 7.48
N SER A 373 -6.91 18.33 6.82
CA SER A 373 -6.73 18.26 5.37
C SER A 373 -6.39 16.84 4.91
N ALA A 374 -5.48 16.15 5.61
CA ALA A 374 -5.12 14.78 5.30
C ALA A 374 -6.33 13.83 5.41
N HIS A 375 -7.10 13.95 6.49
CA HIS A 375 -8.29 13.13 6.70
C HIS A 375 -9.43 13.49 5.75
N ALA A 376 -9.57 14.76 5.34
CA ALA A 376 -10.54 15.14 4.30
C ALA A 376 -10.24 14.43 2.97
N GLN A 377 -8.96 14.32 2.59
CA GLN A 377 -8.56 13.58 1.41
C GLN A 377 -8.87 12.08 1.55
N LYS A 378 -8.58 11.48 2.71
CA LYS A 378 -8.92 10.07 2.98
C LYS A 378 -10.43 9.80 2.91
N ARG A 379 -11.26 10.70 3.45
CA ARG A 379 -12.73 10.59 3.34
C ARG A 379 -13.21 10.71 1.91
N GLU A 380 -12.61 11.59 1.11
CA GLU A 380 -12.96 11.71 -0.31
C GLU A 380 -12.58 10.44 -1.09
N ILE A 381 -11.42 9.83 -0.81
CA ILE A 381 -11.04 8.53 -1.39
C ILE A 381 -12.07 7.47 -0.99
N ALA A 382 -12.41 7.39 0.29
CA ALA A 382 -13.38 6.42 0.82
C ALA A 382 -14.74 6.56 0.14
N ARG A 383 -15.22 7.80 -0.05
CA ARG A 383 -16.48 8.11 -0.73
C ARG A 383 -16.46 7.64 -2.19
N ARG A 384 -15.35 7.86 -2.92
CA ARG A 384 -15.20 7.43 -4.32
C ARG A 384 -15.14 5.92 -4.46
N GLU A 385 -14.52 5.25 -3.52
CA GLU A 385 -14.34 3.79 -3.52
C GLU A 385 -15.53 3.06 -2.85
N GLY A 386 -16.55 3.79 -2.40
CA GLY A 386 -17.78 3.22 -1.84
C GLY A 386 -17.62 2.63 -0.44
N TYR A 387 -16.63 3.07 0.34
CA TYR A 387 -16.48 2.70 1.74
C TYR A 387 -16.41 3.96 2.63
N GLY A 388 -16.61 3.79 3.92
CA GLY A 388 -16.58 4.89 4.89
C GLY A 388 -17.10 4.41 6.22
N TYR A 389 -17.02 5.26 7.24
CA TYR A 389 -17.63 4.94 8.52
C TYR A 389 -19.14 5.18 8.46
N ASN A 390 -19.90 4.18 8.85
CA ASN A 390 -21.34 4.25 9.00
C ASN A 390 -21.70 3.98 10.47
N ALA A 391 -22.16 5.01 11.17
CA ALA A 391 -22.49 4.92 12.58
C ALA A 391 -23.58 3.89 12.86
N ALA A 392 -24.65 3.87 12.06
CA ALA A 392 -25.77 2.93 12.24
C ALA A 392 -25.37 1.48 12.00
N GLU A 393 -24.53 1.20 10.99
CA GLU A 393 -23.97 -0.14 10.76
C GLU A 393 -23.05 -0.57 11.90
N SER A 394 -22.25 0.36 12.44
CA SER A 394 -21.40 0.11 13.60
C SER A 394 -22.25 -0.23 14.81
N GLU A 395 -23.28 0.55 15.13
CA GLU A 395 -24.21 0.28 16.22
C GLU A 395 -24.89 -1.09 16.09
N ALA A 396 -25.42 -1.37 14.90
CA ALA A 396 -26.07 -2.65 14.61
C ALA A 396 -25.09 -3.83 14.79
N ARG A 397 -23.87 -3.69 14.32
CA ARG A 397 -22.81 -4.70 14.50
C ARG A 397 -22.53 -4.96 15.98
N PHE A 398 -22.32 -3.92 16.77
CA PHE A 398 -22.03 -4.06 18.21
C PHE A 398 -23.24 -4.61 18.97
N ALA A 399 -24.47 -4.24 18.59
CA ALA A 399 -25.69 -4.82 19.16
C ALA A 399 -25.79 -6.33 18.89
N ARG A 400 -25.57 -6.76 17.65
CA ARG A 400 -25.54 -8.18 17.27
C ARG A 400 -24.47 -8.98 18.03
N ILE A 401 -23.30 -8.39 18.28
CA ILE A 401 -22.25 -9.04 19.08
C ILE A 401 -22.73 -9.25 20.52
N ARG A 402 -23.33 -8.24 21.16
CA ARG A 402 -23.87 -8.37 22.52
C ARG A 402 -25.01 -9.40 22.59
N GLU A 403 -25.88 -9.42 21.60
CA GLU A 403 -26.97 -10.40 21.49
C GLU A 403 -26.42 -11.83 21.35
N LEU A 404 -25.45 -12.05 20.46
CA LEU A 404 -24.84 -13.35 20.20
C LEU A 404 -24.18 -13.96 21.46
N PHE A 405 -23.60 -13.11 22.30
CA PHE A 405 -22.86 -13.49 23.49
C PHE A 405 -23.52 -12.94 24.77
N ALA A 406 -24.84 -13.03 24.85
CA ALA A 406 -25.61 -12.51 26.01
C ALA A 406 -25.34 -13.24 27.32
N PHE A 407 -24.83 -14.47 27.24
CA PHE A 407 -24.61 -15.33 28.39
C PHE A 407 -23.16 -15.78 28.53
N PRO A 408 -22.68 -16.06 29.75
CA PRO A 408 -21.37 -16.64 29.97
C PRO A 408 -21.18 -17.94 29.20
N PRO A 409 -19.96 -18.21 28.67
CA PRO A 409 -19.66 -19.48 28.03
C PRO A 409 -19.71 -20.63 29.04
N ALA A 410 -20.18 -21.80 28.61
CA ALA A 410 -20.19 -23.01 29.44
C ALA A 410 -18.75 -23.42 29.83
N GLU A 411 -18.61 -23.93 31.05
CA GLU A 411 -17.32 -24.50 31.48
C GLU A 411 -17.00 -25.77 30.67
N ARG A 412 -15.77 -25.86 30.22
CA ARG A 412 -15.27 -26.97 29.38
C ARG A 412 -13.79 -27.24 29.61
N ALA A 413 -13.35 -28.41 29.20
CA ALA A 413 -11.93 -28.73 29.15
C ALA A 413 -11.18 -27.85 28.15
N PRO A 414 -9.96 -27.42 28.47
CA PRO A 414 -9.16 -26.61 27.57
C PRO A 414 -8.72 -27.40 26.33
N VAL A 415 -8.53 -26.71 25.21
CA VAL A 415 -7.93 -27.26 24.01
C VAL A 415 -6.47 -27.55 24.28
N ARG A 416 -5.98 -28.73 23.82
CA ARG A 416 -4.58 -29.11 23.99
C ARG A 416 -3.66 -28.17 23.22
N GLY A 417 -2.58 -27.74 23.85
CA GLY A 417 -1.58 -26.84 23.27
C GLY A 417 -1.13 -25.75 24.25
N PRO A 418 -0.38 -24.75 23.80
CA PRO A 418 -0.01 -23.61 24.60
C PRO A 418 -1.25 -22.83 25.00
N GLN A 419 -1.23 -22.24 26.20
CA GLN A 419 -2.33 -21.42 26.67
C GLN A 419 -2.34 -20.07 25.93
N PRO A 420 -3.47 -19.68 25.28
CA PRO A 420 -3.52 -18.42 24.56
C PRO A 420 -3.78 -17.23 25.49
N ILE A 421 -3.04 -16.15 25.24
CA ILE A 421 -3.20 -14.83 25.85
C ILE A 421 -3.66 -13.88 24.74
N PHE A 422 -4.82 -13.24 24.95
CA PHE A 422 -5.36 -12.24 24.03
C PHE A 422 -5.25 -10.85 24.63
N ILE A 423 -4.54 -9.94 23.96
CA ILE A 423 -4.37 -8.55 24.38
C ILE A 423 -5.14 -7.65 23.42
N PHE A 424 -6.12 -6.92 23.95
CA PHE A 424 -6.99 -6.09 23.14
C PHE A 424 -7.47 -4.82 23.87
N GLY A 425 -8.07 -3.91 23.11
CA GLY A 425 -8.60 -2.62 23.55
C GLY A 425 -8.72 -1.69 22.36
N MET A 426 -8.97 -0.42 22.58
CA MET A 426 -8.87 0.55 21.48
C MET A 426 -7.44 0.57 20.92
N PRO A 427 -7.26 0.78 19.60
CA PRO A 427 -5.92 1.06 19.08
C PRO A 427 -5.32 2.24 19.86
N ARG A 428 -4.01 2.19 20.10
CA ARG A 428 -3.28 3.20 20.85
C ARG A 428 -3.55 3.24 22.38
N SER A 429 -4.21 2.23 22.92
CA SER A 429 -4.47 2.12 24.37
C SER A 429 -3.29 1.56 25.19
N GLY A 430 -2.20 1.12 24.56
CA GLY A 430 -1.03 0.54 25.24
C GLY A 430 -0.88 -0.97 25.08
N THR A 431 -1.64 -1.60 24.21
CA THR A 431 -1.59 -3.05 23.93
C THR A 431 -0.19 -3.53 23.56
N THR A 432 0.58 -2.75 22.78
CA THR A 432 1.95 -3.10 22.38
C THR A 432 2.94 -3.06 23.55
N LEU A 433 2.75 -2.18 24.54
CA LEU A 433 3.58 -2.17 25.74
C LEU A 433 3.34 -3.42 26.57
N THR A 434 2.07 -3.76 26.79
CA THR A 434 1.67 -4.95 27.56
C THR A 434 2.17 -6.23 26.90
N ASP A 435 2.01 -6.33 25.59
CA ASP A 435 2.57 -7.42 24.77
C ASP A 435 4.08 -7.52 24.96
N ALA A 436 4.81 -6.41 24.82
CA ALA A 436 6.26 -6.40 24.97
C ALA A 436 6.71 -6.84 26.37
N VAL A 437 5.98 -6.51 27.41
CA VAL A 437 6.27 -6.97 28.79
C VAL A 437 6.11 -8.49 28.88
N LEU A 438 4.97 -9.03 28.43
CA LEU A 438 4.68 -10.46 28.53
C LEU A 438 5.57 -11.29 27.60
N ALA A 439 5.82 -10.84 26.38
CA ALA A 439 6.72 -11.48 25.40
C ALA A 439 8.20 -11.51 25.86
N GLY A 440 8.59 -10.71 26.86
CA GLY A 440 9.88 -10.81 27.53
C GLY A 440 10.06 -12.09 28.32
N HIS A 441 8.99 -12.76 28.74
CA HIS A 441 9.06 -13.99 29.52
C HIS A 441 9.46 -15.19 28.63
N PRO A 442 10.41 -16.06 29.07
CA PRO A 442 10.91 -17.19 28.26
C PRO A 442 9.84 -18.18 27.79
N LEU A 443 8.81 -18.40 28.59
CA LEU A 443 7.69 -19.33 28.29
C LEU A 443 6.65 -18.73 27.37
N VAL A 444 6.72 -17.43 27.04
CA VAL A 444 5.72 -16.71 26.26
C VAL A 444 6.23 -16.43 24.86
N GLN A 445 5.41 -16.70 23.85
CA GLN A 445 5.71 -16.40 22.45
C GLN A 445 4.68 -15.40 21.92
N ASP A 446 5.15 -14.24 21.44
CA ASP A 446 4.33 -13.30 20.65
C ASP A 446 4.06 -13.86 19.25
N CYS A 447 2.80 -13.81 18.81
CA CYS A 447 2.32 -14.22 17.49
C CYS A 447 1.79 -13.04 16.65
N GLY A 448 1.96 -11.81 17.13
CA GLY A 448 1.56 -10.58 16.46
C GLY A 448 0.04 -10.35 16.44
N GLU A 449 -0.42 -9.66 15.41
CA GLU A 449 -1.84 -9.30 15.20
C GLU A 449 -2.48 -10.31 14.23
N ARG A 450 -3.24 -11.26 14.75
CA ARG A 450 -3.89 -12.30 13.95
C ARG A 450 -5.32 -11.89 13.59
N VAL A 451 -5.68 -12.01 12.30
CA VAL A 451 -7.02 -11.61 11.79
C VAL A 451 -8.03 -12.74 11.79
N VAL A 452 -7.64 -13.96 12.16
CA VAL A 452 -8.47 -15.16 12.05
C VAL A 452 -9.76 -15.05 12.87
N LEU A 453 -9.68 -14.49 14.09
CA LEU A 453 -10.85 -14.33 14.96
C LEU A 453 -11.86 -13.33 14.38
N GLU A 454 -11.39 -12.23 13.81
CA GLU A 454 -12.22 -11.27 13.10
C GLU A 454 -12.94 -11.92 11.91
N MET A 455 -12.22 -12.71 11.11
CA MET A 455 -12.79 -13.44 9.97
C MET A 455 -13.90 -14.39 10.43
N ARG A 456 -13.69 -15.17 11.49
CA ARG A 456 -14.67 -16.10 12.04
C ARG A 456 -15.88 -15.37 12.63
N LEU A 457 -15.66 -14.30 13.37
CA LEU A 457 -16.75 -13.46 13.87
C LEU A 457 -17.58 -12.87 12.71
N ASN A 458 -16.93 -12.35 11.69
CA ASN A 458 -17.61 -11.81 10.51
C ASN A 458 -18.42 -12.89 9.76
N GLU A 459 -17.91 -14.13 9.69
CA GLU A 459 -18.66 -15.26 9.12
C GLU A 459 -19.96 -15.52 9.90
N ILE A 460 -19.89 -15.55 11.23
CA ILE A 460 -21.07 -15.75 12.08
C ILE A 460 -22.07 -14.58 11.92
N LEU A 461 -21.59 -13.35 11.99
CA LEU A 461 -22.41 -12.15 11.89
C LEU A 461 -23.10 -11.98 10.51
N ARG A 462 -22.61 -12.62 9.45
CA ARG A 462 -23.26 -12.62 8.12
C ARG A 462 -24.33 -13.70 7.96
N ARG A 463 -24.41 -14.65 8.86
CA ARG A 463 -25.45 -15.72 8.80
C ARG A 463 -26.83 -15.09 8.95
N LYS A 464 -27.83 -15.66 8.26
CA LYS A 464 -29.23 -15.20 8.35
C LYS A 464 -29.74 -15.32 9.78
N GLU A 465 -29.46 -16.45 10.44
CA GLU A 465 -29.76 -16.72 11.84
C GLU A 465 -28.53 -16.39 12.70
N LEU A 466 -28.71 -15.49 13.66
CA LEU A 466 -27.64 -15.09 14.58
C LEU A 466 -27.47 -16.17 15.66
N LYS A 467 -26.57 -17.12 15.37
CA LYS A 467 -26.37 -18.29 16.23
C LYS A 467 -24.91 -18.72 16.22
N LEU A 468 -24.44 -19.13 17.38
CA LEU A 468 -23.10 -19.72 17.49
C LEU A 468 -23.02 -21.03 16.69
N PRO A 469 -21.85 -21.33 16.11
CA PRO A 469 -21.57 -22.64 15.52
C PRO A 469 -21.71 -23.75 16.55
N PRO A 470 -21.96 -25.00 16.11
CA PRO A 470 -21.90 -26.16 16.99
C PRO A 470 -20.54 -26.26 17.70
N LEU A 471 -20.56 -26.83 18.92
CA LEU A 471 -19.36 -26.95 19.74
C LEU A 471 -18.19 -27.61 19.02
N ALA A 472 -18.42 -28.68 18.26
CA ALA A 472 -17.42 -29.38 17.50
C ALA A 472 -16.71 -28.48 16.46
N GLU A 473 -17.47 -27.54 15.84
CA GLU A 473 -16.91 -26.57 14.90
C GLU A 473 -16.03 -25.54 15.62
N LEU A 474 -16.48 -25.04 16.78
CA LEU A 474 -15.70 -24.10 17.60
C LEU A 474 -14.38 -24.74 18.10
N GLU A 475 -14.43 -26.03 18.51
CA GLU A 475 -13.23 -26.79 18.89
C GLU A 475 -12.29 -27.01 17.73
N GLN A 476 -12.82 -27.28 16.54
CA GLN A 476 -11.99 -27.41 15.34
C GLN A 476 -11.32 -26.07 14.99
N TRP A 477 -12.05 -24.95 15.04
CA TRP A 477 -11.46 -23.64 14.84
C TRP A 477 -10.35 -23.30 15.84
N ALA A 478 -10.52 -23.71 17.09
CA ALA A 478 -9.49 -23.52 18.12
C ALA A 478 -8.24 -24.38 17.84
N LYS A 479 -8.42 -25.63 17.41
CA LYS A 479 -7.30 -26.51 16.99
C LYS A 479 -6.56 -25.93 15.78
N ASP A 480 -7.30 -25.52 14.74
CA ASP A 480 -6.73 -24.93 13.52
C ASP A 480 -5.96 -23.64 13.84
N TYR A 481 -6.52 -22.79 14.72
CA TYR A 481 -5.88 -21.57 15.18
C TYR A 481 -4.52 -21.82 15.84
N LEU A 482 -4.41 -22.82 16.72
CA LEU A 482 -3.16 -23.16 17.38
C LEU A 482 -2.19 -23.90 16.44
N ALA A 483 -2.70 -24.76 15.55
CA ALA A 483 -1.88 -25.50 14.58
C ALA A 483 -1.19 -24.59 13.54
N ASP A 484 -1.76 -23.42 13.25
CA ASP A 484 -1.16 -22.41 12.35
C ASP A 484 0.03 -21.65 12.99
N ILE A 485 0.32 -21.87 14.27
CA ILE A 485 1.42 -21.22 14.98
C ILE A 485 2.65 -22.13 14.99
N THR A 486 3.74 -21.65 14.41
CA THR A 486 5.05 -22.33 14.54
C THR A 486 5.62 -22.02 15.91
N LEU A 487 5.59 -23.00 16.81
CA LEU A 487 6.03 -22.83 18.19
C LEU A 487 7.56 -22.91 18.34
N ARG A 488 8.11 -22.04 19.19
CA ARG A 488 9.48 -22.17 19.70
C ARG A 488 9.54 -23.30 20.73
N PRO A 489 10.65 -24.02 20.87
CA PRO A 489 10.81 -24.98 21.95
C PRO A 489 10.61 -24.32 23.33
N GLY A 490 9.84 -24.98 24.21
CA GLY A 490 9.58 -24.50 25.56
C GLY A 490 8.45 -23.46 25.68
N THR A 491 7.75 -23.13 24.59
CA THR A 491 6.59 -22.22 24.62
C THR A 491 5.43 -22.85 25.40
N ALA A 492 5.00 -22.22 26.48
CA ALA A 492 3.83 -22.58 27.26
C ALA A 492 2.63 -21.66 26.97
N TYR A 493 2.90 -20.43 26.58
CA TYR A 493 1.89 -19.41 26.30
C TYR A 493 2.12 -18.75 24.95
N VAL A 494 1.04 -18.41 24.24
CA VAL A 494 1.09 -17.68 22.96
C VAL A 494 0.25 -16.42 23.05
N ILE A 495 0.80 -15.29 22.62
CA ILE A 495 0.10 -14.01 22.59
C ILE A 495 -0.45 -13.75 21.19
N ASP A 496 -1.75 -13.41 21.13
CA ASP A 496 -2.35 -12.68 20.01
C ASP A 496 -2.69 -11.26 20.51
N LYS A 497 -1.91 -10.29 20.04
CA LYS A 497 -2.11 -8.89 20.37
C LYS A 497 -2.75 -8.19 19.18
N ASN A 498 -4.06 -8.31 19.04
CA ASN A 498 -4.84 -7.55 18.07
C ASN A 498 -5.83 -6.62 18.81
N PRO A 499 -5.68 -5.30 18.69
CA PRO A 499 -6.57 -4.37 19.38
C PRO A 499 -8.05 -4.65 19.14
N LEU A 500 -8.46 -5.05 17.91
CA LEU A 500 -9.85 -5.31 17.56
C LEU A 500 -10.42 -6.63 18.10
N ASN A 501 -9.60 -7.51 18.68
CA ASN A 501 -10.07 -8.75 19.32
C ASN A 501 -11.07 -8.50 20.46
N PHE A 502 -11.22 -7.25 20.93
CA PHE A 502 -12.29 -6.91 21.87
C PHE A 502 -13.68 -7.19 21.28
N GLN A 503 -13.87 -7.13 19.95
CA GLN A 503 -15.13 -7.51 19.32
C GLN A 503 -15.37 -9.03 19.37
N ALA A 504 -14.31 -9.81 19.38
CA ALA A 504 -14.33 -11.26 19.37
C ALA A 504 -14.18 -11.89 20.77
N ALA A 505 -14.16 -11.12 21.86
CA ALA A 505 -13.88 -11.66 23.20
C ALA A 505 -14.84 -12.79 23.62
N GLY A 506 -16.12 -12.69 23.26
CA GLY A 506 -17.10 -13.78 23.46
C GLY A 506 -16.75 -15.04 22.63
N LEU A 507 -16.33 -14.89 21.38
CA LEU A 507 -15.88 -16.01 20.53
C LEU A 507 -14.60 -16.64 21.08
N ILE A 508 -13.64 -15.83 21.52
CA ILE A 508 -12.41 -16.29 22.19
C ILE A 508 -12.77 -17.16 23.39
N ALA A 509 -13.69 -16.69 24.23
CA ALA A 509 -14.12 -17.41 25.40
C ALA A 509 -14.84 -18.72 25.07
N GLN A 510 -15.53 -18.80 23.94
CA GLN A 510 -16.16 -20.01 23.43
C GLN A 510 -15.16 -20.98 22.80
N MET A 511 -14.13 -20.51 22.10
CA MET A 511 -13.09 -21.34 21.46
C MET A 511 -12.06 -21.84 22.47
N PHE A 512 -11.66 -21.00 23.43
CA PHE A 512 -10.58 -21.26 24.37
C PHE A 512 -11.04 -21.07 25.82
N PRO A 513 -11.54 -22.15 26.50
CA PRO A 513 -12.01 -22.07 27.86
C PRO A 513 -11.01 -21.55 28.88
N ASN A 514 -9.72 -21.80 28.64
CA ASN A 514 -8.58 -21.35 29.45
C ASN A 514 -7.87 -20.09 28.93
N ALA A 515 -8.44 -19.39 27.95
CA ALA A 515 -7.81 -18.17 27.44
C ALA A 515 -7.68 -17.10 28.53
N ILE A 516 -6.51 -16.47 28.55
CA ILE A 516 -6.26 -15.26 29.32
C ILE A 516 -6.59 -14.06 28.43
N MET A 517 -7.53 -13.23 28.86
CA MET A 517 -7.94 -12.04 28.11
C MET A 517 -7.55 -10.79 28.87
N ILE A 518 -6.69 -9.96 28.27
CA ILE A 518 -6.19 -8.72 28.86
C ILE A 518 -6.77 -7.55 28.06
N HIS A 519 -7.61 -6.78 28.72
CA HIS A 519 -8.29 -5.63 28.15
C HIS A 519 -7.63 -4.33 28.60
N LEU A 520 -7.09 -3.55 27.66
CA LEU A 520 -6.44 -2.27 27.92
C LEU A 520 -7.45 -1.13 27.79
N ARG A 521 -7.60 -0.33 28.86
CA ARG A 521 -8.26 0.97 28.84
C ARG A 521 -7.27 2.09 28.99
N ARG A 522 -7.55 3.21 28.41
CA ARG A 522 -6.75 4.43 28.47
C ARG A 522 -7.66 5.65 28.35
N ASN A 523 -7.20 6.81 28.84
CA ASN A 523 -7.90 8.08 28.69
C ASN A 523 -8.39 8.26 27.24
N PRO A 524 -9.71 8.45 27.01
CA PRO A 524 -10.31 8.39 25.68
C PRO A 524 -9.92 9.57 24.80
N LEU A 525 -9.61 10.75 25.37
CA LEU A 525 -9.11 11.89 24.61
C LEU A 525 -7.69 11.65 24.10
N GLU A 526 -6.83 11.01 24.91
CA GLU A 526 -5.47 10.63 24.49
C GLU A 526 -5.51 9.54 23.40
N VAL A 527 -6.40 8.56 23.55
CA VAL A 527 -6.62 7.51 22.53
C VAL A 527 -7.13 8.12 21.25
N GLY A 528 -8.17 8.93 21.30
CA GLY A 528 -8.78 9.54 20.12
C GLY A 528 -7.81 10.47 19.39
N LEU A 529 -7.09 11.32 20.11
CA LEU A 529 -6.03 12.16 19.55
C LEU A 529 -4.93 11.31 18.92
N SER A 530 -4.48 10.25 19.60
CA SER A 530 -3.45 9.37 19.07
C SER A 530 -3.89 8.63 17.80
N ILE A 531 -5.17 8.23 17.71
CA ILE A 531 -5.74 7.64 16.50
C ILE A 531 -5.76 8.68 15.38
N TRP A 532 -6.30 9.86 15.62
CA TRP A 532 -6.43 10.92 14.62
C TRP A 532 -5.08 11.38 14.05
N ARG A 533 -4.01 11.32 14.80
CA ARG A 533 -2.65 11.66 14.37
C ARG A 533 -1.93 10.56 13.59
N HIS A 534 -2.52 9.37 13.47
CA HIS A 534 -1.86 8.20 12.86
C HIS A 534 -2.46 7.81 11.53
N GLU A 535 -1.60 7.20 10.72
CA GLU A 535 -1.98 6.50 9.50
C GLU A 535 -2.60 5.14 9.84
N PHE A 536 -3.81 4.91 9.35
CA PHE A 536 -4.49 3.62 9.44
C PHE A 536 -4.89 3.14 8.05
N SER A 537 -4.88 1.82 7.83
CA SER A 537 -5.33 1.19 6.59
C SER A 537 -6.83 1.37 6.36
N LYS A 538 -7.29 1.15 5.13
CA LYS A 538 -8.68 1.35 4.68
C LYS A 538 -9.75 0.67 5.54
N GLY A 539 -9.43 -0.47 6.19
CA GLY A 539 -10.36 -1.17 7.08
C GLY A 539 -10.74 -0.40 8.36
N TRP A 540 -9.98 0.62 8.73
CA TRP A 540 -10.19 1.41 9.95
C TRP A 540 -10.97 2.70 9.63
N THR A 541 -12.18 2.56 9.14
CA THR A 541 -12.97 3.66 8.55
C THR A 541 -13.31 4.80 9.51
N PHE A 542 -13.43 4.53 10.81
CA PHE A 542 -13.73 5.52 11.84
C PHE A 542 -12.59 6.48 12.18
N THR A 543 -11.36 6.20 11.72
CA THR A 543 -10.14 6.92 12.18
C THR A 543 -9.96 8.31 11.56
N THR A 544 -10.78 8.68 10.58
CA THR A 544 -10.62 9.90 9.79
C THR A 544 -11.41 11.12 10.30
N SER A 545 -12.19 10.94 11.37
CA SER A 545 -13.00 12.01 11.98
C SER A 545 -12.97 11.88 13.50
N LEU A 546 -12.74 12.98 14.21
CA LEU A 546 -12.76 13.00 15.68
C LEU A 546 -14.14 12.60 16.23
N ALA A 547 -15.23 12.99 15.56
CA ALA A 547 -16.59 12.60 15.95
C ALA A 547 -16.81 11.09 15.76
N ASP A 548 -16.35 10.53 14.62
CA ASP A 548 -16.49 9.10 14.34
C ASP A 548 -15.64 8.25 15.29
N ILE A 549 -14.43 8.73 15.64
CA ILE A 549 -13.59 8.11 16.66
C ILE A 549 -14.32 8.06 18.00
N GLY A 550 -14.95 9.18 18.41
CA GLY A 550 -15.72 9.26 19.65
C GLY A 550 -16.95 8.34 19.64
N HIS A 551 -17.68 8.30 18.54
CA HIS A 551 -18.83 7.40 18.37
C HIS A 551 -18.40 5.93 18.46
N PHE A 552 -17.36 5.53 17.72
CA PHE A 552 -16.83 4.15 17.75
C PHE A 552 -16.31 3.78 19.15
N TYR A 553 -15.64 4.73 19.84
CA TYR A 553 -15.20 4.54 21.21
C TYR A 553 -16.41 4.29 22.16
N GLY A 554 -17.50 4.99 21.98
CA GLY A 554 -18.74 4.75 22.73
C GLY A 554 -19.28 3.34 22.55
N GLN A 555 -19.31 2.82 21.31
CA GLN A 555 -19.69 1.44 21.05
C GLN A 555 -18.73 0.43 21.70
N TYR A 556 -17.42 0.70 21.61
CA TYR A 556 -16.39 -0.08 22.30
C TYR A 556 -16.60 -0.09 23.81
N ALA A 557 -16.82 1.05 24.45
CA ALA A 557 -16.99 1.15 25.90
C ALA A 557 -18.24 0.37 26.39
N LYS A 558 -19.36 0.45 25.66
CA LYS A 558 -20.56 -0.35 25.90
C LYS A 558 -20.29 -1.86 25.81
N LEU A 559 -19.52 -2.27 24.77
CA LEU A 559 -19.16 -3.68 24.60
C LEU A 559 -18.17 -4.14 25.67
N ALA A 560 -17.21 -3.31 26.07
CA ALA A 560 -16.28 -3.63 27.16
C ALA A 560 -17.00 -3.82 28.51
N ALA A 561 -18.00 -3.00 28.82
CA ALA A 561 -18.85 -3.19 29.99
C ALA A 561 -19.66 -4.50 29.92
N HIS A 562 -20.19 -4.86 28.76
CA HIS A 562 -20.84 -6.14 28.52
C HIS A 562 -19.88 -7.32 28.77
N TRP A 563 -18.64 -7.27 28.27
CA TRP A 563 -17.65 -8.31 28.53
C TRP A 563 -17.26 -8.43 30.01
N GLN A 564 -17.19 -7.31 30.71
CA GLN A 564 -16.94 -7.32 32.15
C GLN A 564 -18.06 -8.11 32.89
N HIS A 565 -19.31 -7.95 32.45
CA HIS A 565 -20.45 -8.65 33.02
C HIS A 565 -20.47 -10.15 32.64
N VAL A 566 -20.27 -10.46 31.35
CA VAL A 566 -20.41 -11.83 30.80
C VAL A 566 -19.20 -12.71 31.11
N LEU A 567 -18.00 -12.17 31.09
CA LEU A 567 -16.75 -12.92 31.26
C LEU A 567 -16.19 -12.86 32.68
N GLY A 568 -16.60 -11.88 33.48
CA GLY A 568 -16.23 -11.74 34.90
C GLY A 568 -14.70 -11.76 35.10
N SER A 569 -14.23 -12.65 35.97
CA SER A 569 -12.80 -12.78 36.32
C SER A 569 -11.90 -13.28 35.17
N ARG A 570 -12.48 -13.82 34.10
CA ARG A 570 -11.72 -14.24 32.90
C ARG A 570 -11.19 -13.04 32.08
N LEU A 571 -11.70 -11.81 32.34
CA LEU A 571 -11.28 -10.58 31.69
C LEU A 571 -10.46 -9.74 32.66
N VAL A 572 -9.15 -9.65 32.41
CA VAL A 572 -8.23 -8.79 33.19
C VAL A 572 -8.24 -7.40 32.56
N THR A 573 -8.87 -6.42 33.21
CA THR A 573 -8.86 -5.04 32.74
C THR A 573 -7.71 -4.26 33.37
N LEU A 574 -6.88 -3.62 32.53
CA LEU A 574 -5.76 -2.78 32.93
C LEU A 574 -6.01 -1.33 32.50
N GLN A 575 -5.86 -0.39 33.44
CA GLN A 575 -5.82 1.03 33.13
C GLN A 575 -4.39 1.43 32.80
N TYR A 576 -4.15 1.89 31.56
CA TYR A 576 -2.81 2.18 31.05
C TYR A 576 -2.03 3.17 31.90
N GLU A 577 -2.67 4.24 32.35
CA GLU A 577 -2.04 5.30 33.14
C GLU A 577 -1.52 4.75 34.48
N ALA A 578 -2.35 3.96 35.17
CA ALA A 578 -1.96 3.32 36.44
C ALA A 578 -0.85 2.27 36.23
N PHE A 579 -0.96 1.46 35.15
CA PHE A 579 0.04 0.47 34.79
C PHE A 579 1.39 1.12 34.48
N ALA A 580 1.41 2.19 33.67
CA ALA A 580 2.63 2.89 33.29
C ALA A 580 3.24 3.70 34.46
N ALA A 581 2.41 4.29 35.33
CA ALA A 581 2.90 5.08 36.47
C ALA A 581 3.55 4.20 37.55
N ASN A 582 3.04 2.98 37.74
CA ASN A 582 3.48 2.04 38.76
C ASN A 582 4.06 0.75 38.17
N PHE A 583 4.77 0.88 37.06
CA PHE A 583 5.23 -0.25 36.22
C PHE A 583 5.99 -1.33 37.00
N THR A 584 6.91 -0.93 37.91
CA THR A 584 7.74 -1.85 38.68
C THR A 584 6.97 -2.78 39.61
N HIS A 585 5.74 -2.41 40.00
CA HIS A 585 4.85 -3.25 40.82
C HIS A 585 3.75 -3.87 39.98
N ALA A 586 3.15 -3.11 39.05
CA ALA A 586 2.03 -3.54 38.24
C ALA A 586 2.39 -4.64 37.22
N ALA A 587 3.63 -4.64 36.71
CA ALA A 587 4.05 -5.65 35.75
C ALA A 587 4.26 -7.03 36.39
N PRO A 588 4.97 -7.17 37.53
CA PRO A 588 5.01 -8.44 38.28
C PRO A 588 3.63 -8.92 38.73
N GLU A 589 2.76 -8.02 39.20
CA GLU A 589 1.39 -8.36 39.57
C GLU A 589 0.59 -8.90 38.39
N LEU A 590 0.72 -8.31 37.21
CA LEU A 590 0.10 -8.81 35.99
C LEU A 590 0.57 -10.23 35.66
N LEU A 591 1.89 -10.51 35.72
CA LEU A 591 2.40 -11.86 35.46
C LEU A 591 1.88 -12.86 36.49
N ALA A 592 1.93 -12.54 37.78
CA ALA A 592 1.40 -13.40 38.83
C ALA A 592 -0.09 -13.71 38.62
N ARG A 593 -0.90 -12.73 38.20
CA ARG A 593 -2.33 -12.88 37.92
C ARG A 593 -2.62 -13.83 36.77
N ILE A 594 -1.69 -13.99 35.82
CA ILE A 594 -1.82 -14.91 34.67
C ILE A 594 -1.05 -16.24 34.91
N GLY A 595 -0.54 -16.46 36.12
CA GLY A 595 0.14 -17.71 36.49
C GLY A 595 1.62 -17.77 36.08
N LEU A 596 2.27 -16.62 35.89
CA LEU A 596 3.69 -16.52 35.55
C LEU A 596 4.46 -15.81 36.66
N ASP A 597 5.63 -16.32 37.00
CA ASP A 597 6.57 -15.63 37.87
C ASP A 597 7.24 -14.46 37.14
N TRP A 598 7.69 -13.46 37.91
CA TRP A 598 8.44 -12.36 37.33
C TRP A 598 9.76 -12.85 36.74
N HIS A 599 10.06 -12.45 35.51
CA HIS A 599 11.34 -12.65 34.87
C HIS A 599 11.94 -11.29 34.46
N GLU A 600 13.24 -11.08 34.75
CA GLU A 600 13.91 -9.77 34.52
C GLU A 600 13.79 -9.26 33.08
N ALA A 601 13.77 -10.17 32.09
CA ALA A 601 13.62 -9.81 30.67
C ALA A 601 12.27 -9.15 30.36
N CYS A 602 11.26 -9.28 31.22
CA CYS A 602 9.97 -8.60 31.07
C CYS A 602 10.09 -7.08 31.28
N GLY A 603 11.08 -6.63 32.08
CA GLY A 603 11.35 -5.22 32.34
C GLY A 603 12.48 -4.63 31.48
N ASP A 604 13.18 -5.46 30.70
CA ASP A 604 14.32 -5.02 29.87
C ASP A 604 13.90 -4.78 28.43
N PHE A 605 13.63 -3.52 28.09
CA PHE A 605 13.27 -3.09 26.72
C PHE A 605 14.48 -2.83 25.81
N SER A 606 15.71 -2.93 26.36
CA SER A 606 16.97 -2.69 25.62
C SER A 606 17.46 -3.94 24.88
N ARG A 607 17.04 -5.14 25.30
CA ARG A 607 17.45 -6.38 24.66
C ARG A 607 16.95 -6.47 23.22
N PRO A 608 17.76 -7.03 22.30
CA PRO A 608 17.28 -7.40 20.99
C PRO A 608 16.07 -8.34 21.11
N ARG A 609 14.92 -7.89 20.65
CA ARG A 609 13.69 -8.70 20.59
C ARG A 609 13.46 -9.14 19.15
N PRO A 610 12.73 -10.22 18.93
CA PRO A 610 12.26 -10.51 17.59
C PRO A 610 11.65 -9.25 16.96
N PRO A 611 11.84 -9.02 15.65
CA PRO A 611 11.32 -7.84 15.01
C PRO A 611 9.82 -7.69 15.27
N ILE A 612 9.41 -6.51 15.77
CA ILE A 612 8.00 -6.22 16.08
C ILE A 612 7.38 -5.64 14.81
N ALA A 613 6.41 -6.35 14.25
CA ALA A 613 5.75 -6.04 12.98
C ALA A 613 4.83 -4.81 13.00
N THR A 614 4.93 -3.93 13.99
CA THR A 614 4.14 -2.70 14.04
C THR A 614 5.04 -1.47 14.17
N LEU A 615 4.69 -0.41 13.46
CA LEU A 615 5.39 0.89 13.57
C LEU A 615 5.27 1.51 14.98
N THR A 616 4.35 1.02 15.81
CA THR A 616 4.23 1.35 17.23
C THR A 616 5.45 0.86 18.04
N ALA A 617 6.20 -0.11 17.51
CA ALA A 617 7.45 -0.60 18.12
C ALA A 617 8.47 0.49 18.43
N VAL A 618 8.49 1.57 17.65
CA VAL A 618 9.34 2.75 17.91
C VAL A 618 9.08 3.34 19.31
N GLN A 619 7.83 3.28 19.78
CA GLN A 619 7.41 3.89 21.05
C GLN A 619 7.67 2.99 22.27
N VAL A 620 7.75 1.67 22.09
CA VAL A 620 7.88 0.69 23.20
C VAL A 620 9.34 0.48 23.62
N ARG A 621 10.30 0.90 22.81
CA ARG A 621 11.74 0.71 23.11
C ARG A 621 12.33 1.75 24.08
N ASP A 622 11.57 2.80 24.39
CA ASP A 622 11.94 3.72 25.48
C ASP A 622 11.56 3.10 26.84
N LYS A 623 12.28 3.51 27.90
CA LYS A 623 11.89 3.17 29.27
C LYS A 623 10.44 3.58 29.51
N VAL A 624 9.65 2.67 30.08
CA VAL A 624 8.27 2.98 30.47
C VAL A 624 8.27 4.18 31.42
N ARG A 625 7.76 5.30 30.95
CA ARG A 625 7.58 6.51 31.74
C ARG A 625 6.17 7.04 31.52
N PRO A 626 5.51 7.54 32.55
CA PRO A 626 4.28 8.29 32.36
C PRO A 626 4.57 9.46 31.41
N ALA A 627 3.99 9.44 30.21
CA ALA A 627 4.08 10.58 29.32
C ALA A 627 3.09 11.65 29.77
N ALA A 628 3.50 12.91 29.75
CA ALA A 628 2.56 14.02 29.97
C ALA A 628 1.40 13.93 28.97
N PRO A 629 0.15 14.16 29.41
CA PRO A 629 -1.00 14.14 28.53
C PRO A 629 -0.84 15.14 27.38
N ARG A 630 -1.18 14.73 26.17
CA ARG A 630 -1.10 15.58 24.97
C ARG A 630 -2.40 16.32 24.68
N ALA A 631 -3.53 15.68 24.99
CA ALA A 631 -4.86 16.22 24.69
C ALA A 631 -5.06 17.67 25.17
N PRO A 632 -4.56 18.10 26.37
CA PRO A 632 -4.70 19.48 26.81
C PRO A 632 -4.08 20.51 25.86
N ARG A 633 -3.00 20.17 25.13
CA ARG A 633 -2.34 21.05 24.17
C ARG A 633 -3.21 21.35 22.95
N PHE A 634 -4.14 20.45 22.62
CA PHE A 634 -5.04 20.58 21.47
C PHE A 634 -6.36 21.32 21.81
N GLY A 635 -6.72 21.40 23.10
CA GLY A 635 -7.81 22.24 23.60
C GLY A 635 -9.12 22.04 22.81
N ALA A 636 -9.67 23.16 22.31
CA ALA A 636 -10.93 23.18 21.56
C ALA A 636 -10.94 22.37 20.26
N TYR A 637 -9.77 22.02 19.70
CA TYR A 637 -9.72 21.16 18.51
C TYR A 637 -10.24 19.75 18.77
N LEU A 638 -10.24 19.28 20.03
CA LEU A 638 -10.79 17.98 20.42
C LEU A 638 -12.29 18.01 20.78
N GLU A 639 -12.96 19.15 20.64
CA GLU A 639 -14.37 19.27 21.01
C GLU A 639 -15.30 18.29 20.27
N PRO A 640 -15.12 17.99 18.97
CA PRO A 640 -15.93 16.96 18.29
C PRO A 640 -15.77 15.55 18.92
N LEU A 641 -14.56 15.22 19.35
CA LEU A 641 -14.28 13.94 20.06
C LEU A 641 -14.92 13.93 21.44
N ARG A 642 -14.75 15.01 22.21
CA ARG A 642 -15.30 15.17 23.56
C ARG A 642 -16.81 15.07 23.55
N THR A 643 -17.48 15.81 22.67
CA THR A 643 -18.93 15.79 22.51
C THR A 643 -19.45 14.40 22.18
N ALA A 644 -18.82 13.69 21.26
CA ALA A 644 -19.21 12.33 20.88
C ALA A 644 -19.04 11.32 22.03
N LEU A 645 -17.96 11.44 22.82
CA LEU A 645 -17.70 10.60 23.99
C LEU A 645 -18.75 10.83 25.08
N LEU A 646 -19.05 12.09 25.39
CA LEU A 646 -20.08 12.45 26.39
C LEU A 646 -21.47 11.98 25.96
N ALA A 647 -21.85 12.17 24.70
CA ALA A 647 -23.11 11.68 24.15
C ALA A 647 -23.23 10.15 24.21
N ALA A 648 -22.10 9.44 24.22
CA ALA A 648 -22.05 7.99 24.37
C ALA A 648 -21.98 7.53 25.85
N ASN A 649 -22.06 8.43 26.82
CA ASN A 649 -21.90 8.19 28.26
C ASN A 649 -20.54 7.54 28.60
N VAL A 650 -19.45 8.05 28.02
CA VAL A 650 -18.08 7.61 28.30
C VAL A 650 -17.43 8.53 29.32
N ASP A 651 -16.87 7.97 30.37
CA ASP A 651 -16.04 8.69 31.34
C ASP A 651 -14.75 9.19 30.67
N LEU A 652 -14.51 10.48 30.73
CA LEU A 652 -13.39 11.11 30.02
C LEU A 652 -12.02 10.86 30.65
N ASP A 653 -11.95 10.35 31.86
CA ASP A 653 -10.69 10.03 32.54
C ASP A 653 -10.31 8.56 32.36
N THR A 654 -11.26 7.66 32.59
CA THR A 654 -11.02 6.21 32.57
C THR A 654 -11.38 5.53 31.27
N GLY A 655 -12.21 6.16 30.42
CA GLY A 655 -12.78 5.56 29.21
C GLY A 655 -13.83 4.48 29.48
N ALA A 656 -14.35 4.40 30.72
CA ALA A 656 -15.41 3.48 31.07
C ALA A 656 -16.77 3.97 30.56
N TRP A 657 -17.68 3.03 30.27
CA TRP A 657 -19.08 3.38 30.03
C TRP A 657 -19.81 3.57 31.34
N LEU A 658 -20.54 4.68 31.52
CA LEU A 658 -21.17 5.10 32.75
C LEU A 658 -22.60 4.53 32.95
N GLY A 659 -23.10 3.71 32.00
CA GLY A 659 -24.47 3.18 32.04
C GLY A 659 -25.46 4.08 31.31
N GLY A 660 -26.65 3.56 31.01
CA GLY A 660 -27.71 4.27 30.29
C GLY A 660 -28.83 4.70 31.24
N GLU A 661 -28.63 5.76 32.00
CA GLU A 661 -29.73 6.64 32.39
C GLU A 661 -29.40 8.04 31.85
N SER A 662 -30.26 8.51 30.94
CA SER A 662 -30.21 9.87 30.47
C SER A 662 -30.30 10.80 31.67
N ARG A 663 -29.24 11.53 32.00
CA ARG A 663 -29.39 12.75 32.77
C ARG A 663 -30.23 13.70 31.92
N THR A 664 -31.55 13.63 32.11
CA THR A 664 -32.45 14.70 31.75
C THR A 664 -32.01 15.94 32.53
N SER A 665 -31.93 17.03 31.85
CA SER A 665 -31.62 18.37 32.36
C SER A 665 -32.77 18.88 33.27
N GLU A 666 -32.88 18.34 34.48
CA GLU A 666 -33.79 18.81 35.51
C GLU A 666 -33.09 18.68 36.87
N ASP A 667 -32.12 19.54 37.12
CA ASP A 667 -31.64 19.88 38.46
C ASP A 667 -30.94 21.28 38.44
N HIS A 668 -31.66 22.24 37.91
CA HIS A 668 -31.42 23.65 38.18
C HIS A 668 -32.77 24.33 38.35
N ASP A 669 -33.43 24.07 39.45
CA ASP A 669 -34.29 25.05 40.13
C ASP A 669 -34.88 24.43 41.40
N HIS A 670 -34.27 24.62 42.54
CA HIS A 670 -34.91 24.64 43.85
C HIS A 670 -33.92 25.08 44.91
N GLY A 671 -33.97 26.35 45.20
CA GLY A 671 -33.13 26.88 46.29
C GLY A 671 -33.29 28.39 46.48
N HIS A 672 -34.48 28.87 46.52
CA HIS A 672 -34.80 30.10 47.26
C HIS A 672 -36.33 30.14 47.54
N HIS A 673 -36.68 29.77 48.75
CA HIS A 673 -37.68 30.51 49.54
C HIS A 673 -37.77 29.97 50.97
N MET A 674 -37.48 30.92 51.90
CA MET A 674 -38.10 31.12 53.19
C MET A 674 -37.65 30.27 54.39
N GLY A 675 -37.22 31.04 55.39
CA GLY A 675 -37.32 30.78 56.81
C GLY A 675 -36.31 31.56 57.58
#